data_af7d6da37c332333717e647f003591de
#
_entry.id   af7d6da37c332333717e647f003591de
#
_cell.length_a   1.000
_cell.length_b   1.000
_cell.length_c   1.000
_cell.angle_alpha   90.00
_cell.angle_beta   90.00
_cell.angle_gamma   90.00
#
_symmetry.space_group_name_H-M   'P 1'
#
loop_
_entity.id
_entity.type
_entity.pdbx_description
1 polymer ?
#
loop_
_entity_poly.entity_id
_entity_poly.type
_entity_poly.pdbx_seq_one_letter_code
_entity_poly.pdbx_strand_id
1 'polypeptide(L)'
;MKIEGVIMDYKESLLLPKTDFPMRGNLPQNEPIKYKQWDEQKVYEKMKQNRVGCESFTLHDGPPYANGNIHIGHALNKILKDIINKFHYFEGKSIRYVPGWDCHGLPIEQKVEEKIGSEKKKILPKSKLRQLCRDHAAKFVDIQRTEFKQLGVIADWENPYLTMDFKFEANIYRELCAIAKQGLLIQRSKPVYWSWAAQTALAEAEVEYEDKTSPSIYVAFKHESIDASIIIWTTTPWTLPANTGISLNGEEEYVKTSDKFIVAKKLYNALIENEVIKGEIVETINPKDLENTNAINPLNGRPSKIVLGEHVMMDSGSGAVHTAPGHGEDDYKIGLVYGLDVIMPVDAFGKYDETIVREKLFRDTEKYLGLNVFKANDLILEELGDALLKRVDIRHSYPHCWRTHTPIIFRATKQWFISIDDAYGKENKTLRENALNVVENLTFYPEWGRNRLKAMLEGRPDWCISRQRDWGVPIAFFRNKKTDEIVFDEKVLNYTAMIFEQFGCDAWYDMEISELLYPGSGLNPDDLEKTTDILDVWFDSGSTQNAVLRSRNYDAGTFPADMYLEGSDQHRGWFQSSLLTTLASSEIAPYKSILTHGFTVDEKGEKMSKSKGNVVAPDKVLKEYGSEILRLWVAMSDYQSDLKISDNILKQNSELYRKIRNTARFLLANVSDLEEIVSVDKMGPLDKWVLSKAKKVFDEIEAAFYAYEFSKGLNKLNNFLVVDLSGIYLDVCKDRLYCDDKKDIHRLASQSAMALIAKKLISTMAPILTYTMDELLEFAPEILKDCCDDIFDYKKVVLPEVESAIDETVLLSAKEKFSEIKDSLSKEKVIKSTLELIIYTNSQEILALDEVESSDWFLVSSVTNNKQNSDILGSFQIDGKDFEVYKASAHKCPRCWKFTAVKEETLCSRCEKVLE
;
A
#
# COMPACT_ATOMS: atom_id res chain seq x y z
N MET A 1 12.94 -72.90 -41.20
CA MET A 1 11.97 -72.48 -40.19
C MET A 1 12.01 -71.00 -40.07
N LYS A 2 11.08 -70.24 -40.56
CA LYS A 2 10.94 -68.80 -40.38
C LYS A 2 10.33 -68.60 -38.99
N ILE A 3 11.12 -68.10 -38.11
CA ILE A 3 10.59 -67.53 -36.86
C ILE A 3 10.05 -66.17 -37.24
N GLU A 4 8.73 -66.02 -37.20
CA GLU A 4 8.07 -64.72 -37.38
C GLU A 4 8.66 -63.72 -36.32
N GLY A 5 9.18 -62.62 -36.84
CA GLY A 5 9.74 -61.54 -35.99
C GLY A 5 8.63 -60.91 -35.16
N VAL A 6 8.69 -61.19 -33.89
CA VAL A 6 8.05 -60.37 -32.87
C VAL A 6 8.79 -59.03 -32.91
N ILE A 7 8.18 -58.02 -33.43
CA ILE A 7 8.69 -56.64 -33.29
C ILE A 7 8.63 -56.33 -31.78
N MET A 8 9.78 -56.36 -31.13
CA MET A 8 9.90 -56.04 -29.71
C MET A 8 9.59 -54.57 -29.55
N ASP A 9 8.51 -54.23 -28.85
CA ASP A 9 8.18 -52.85 -28.50
C ASP A 9 9.09 -52.40 -27.35
N TYR A 10 10.15 -51.64 -27.68
CA TYR A 10 11.08 -51.11 -26.69
C TYR A 10 10.53 -49.95 -25.83
N LYS A 11 9.28 -49.55 -26.03
CA LYS A 11 8.67 -48.44 -25.30
C LYS A 11 8.63 -48.69 -23.78
N GLU A 12 8.39 -49.92 -23.37
CA GLU A 12 8.35 -50.28 -21.95
C GLU A 12 9.71 -50.26 -21.27
N SER A 13 10.79 -50.32 -22.05
CA SER A 13 12.17 -50.26 -21.56
C SER A 13 12.67 -48.80 -21.35
N LEU A 14 11.91 -47.79 -21.77
CA LEU A 14 12.27 -46.38 -21.60
C LEU A 14 11.87 -45.90 -20.20
N LEU A 15 12.75 -45.14 -19.57
CA LEU A 15 12.54 -44.52 -18.26
C LEU A 15 11.74 -43.19 -18.42
N LEU A 16 10.48 -43.32 -18.86
CA LEU A 16 9.63 -42.14 -19.08
C LEU A 16 9.25 -41.46 -17.77
N PRO A 17 9.16 -40.11 -17.73
CA PRO A 17 8.86 -39.37 -16.52
C PRO A 17 7.45 -39.67 -16.00
N LYS A 18 7.33 -39.88 -14.67
CA LYS A 18 6.07 -40.19 -14.01
C LYS A 18 5.86 -39.30 -12.81
N THR A 19 4.67 -38.74 -12.69
CA THR A 19 4.24 -37.99 -11.49
C THR A 19 2.72 -37.97 -11.41
N ASP A 20 2.21 -38.11 -10.20
CA ASP A 20 0.79 -37.91 -9.90
C ASP A 20 0.40 -36.44 -9.66
N PHE A 21 1.37 -35.54 -9.65
CA PHE A 21 1.12 -34.10 -9.50
C PHE A 21 0.21 -33.61 -10.65
N PRO A 22 -0.99 -33.05 -10.35
CA PRO A 22 -1.97 -32.70 -11.36
C PRO A 22 -1.46 -31.63 -12.34
N MET A 23 -1.76 -31.76 -13.61
CA MET A 23 -1.39 -30.78 -14.62
C MET A 23 -2.09 -29.43 -14.37
N ARG A 24 -3.35 -29.45 -13.89
CA ARG A 24 -4.17 -28.27 -13.61
C ARG A 24 -4.28 -28.07 -12.12
N GLY A 25 -4.04 -26.83 -11.63
CA GLY A 25 -4.16 -26.49 -10.22
C GLY A 25 -5.60 -26.45 -9.72
N ASN A 26 -6.58 -26.16 -10.59
CA ASN A 26 -7.99 -25.96 -10.23
C ASN A 26 -8.13 -25.06 -8.97
N LEU A 27 -7.40 -23.97 -8.95
CA LEU A 27 -7.23 -23.11 -7.80
C LEU A 27 -8.54 -22.69 -7.12
N PRO A 28 -9.58 -22.21 -7.86
CA PRO A 28 -10.85 -21.80 -7.23
C PRO A 28 -11.54 -22.89 -6.42
N GLN A 29 -11.30 -24.16 -6.75
CA GLN A 29 -11.89 -25.31 -6.06
C GLN A 29 -11.01 -25.84 -4.94
N ASN A 30 -9.70 -25.91 -5.16
CA ASN A 30 -8.76 -26.58 -4.26
C ASN A 30 -8.24 -25.68 -3.14
N GLU A 31 -7.97 -24.39 -3.43
CA GLU A 31 -7.46 -23.44 -2.44
C GLU A 31 -8.36 -23.33 -1.19
N PRO A 32 -9.70 -23.16 -1.29
CA PRO A 32 -10.55 -23.05 -0.12
C PRO A 32 -10.50 -24.29 0.79
N ILE A 33 -10.33 -25.47 0.20
CA ILE A 33 -10.21 -26.74 0.94
C ILE A 33 -8.88 -26.74 1.71
N LYS A 34 -7.80 -26.37 1.04
CA LYS A 34 -6.46 -26.35 1.63
C LYS A 34 -6.32 -25.29 2.72
N TYR A 35 -6.84 -24.09 2.49
CA TYR A 35 -6.81 -23.02 3.48
C TYR A 35 -7.58 -23.39 4.76
N LYS A 36 -8.70 -24.10 4.61
CA LYS A 36 -9.41 -24.66 5.75
C LYS A 36 -8.58 -25.72 6.49
N GLN A 37 -7.84 -26.56 5.78
CA GLN A 37 -6.93 -27.53 6.38
C GLN A 37 -5.81 -26.82 7.16
N TRP A 38 -5.21 -25.76 6.60
CA TRP A 38 -4.18 -24.97 7.29
C TRP A 38 -4.71 -24.32 8.57
N ASP A 39 -5.95 -23.86 8.56
CA ASP A 39 -6.64 -23.31 9.72
C ASP A 39 -6.84 -24.39 10.82
N GLU A 40 -7.35 -25.57 10.43
CA GLU A 40 -7.55 -26.72 11.32
C GLU A 40 -6.23 -27.25 11.90
N GLN A 41 -5.16 -27.22 11.11
CA GLN A 41 -3.80 -27.63 11.52
C GLN A 41 -3.07 -26.53 12.30
N LYS A 42 -3.67 -25.35 12.48
CA LYS A 42 -3.06 -24.19 13.17
C LYS A 42 -1.69 -23.83 12.62
N VAL A 43 -1.60 -23.70 11.30
CA VAL A 43 -0.35 -23.44 10.58
C VAL A 43 0.39 -22.22 11.12
N TYR A 44 -0.31 -21.16 11.50
CA TYR A 44 0.33 -19.97 12.08
C TYR A 44 1.09 -20.30 13.37
N GLU A 45 0.50 -21.10 14.26
CA GLU A 45 1.16 -21.55 15.49
C GLU A 45 2.37 -22.47 15.19
N LYS A 46 2.24 -23.35 14.19
CA LYS A 46 3.35 -24.18 13.70
C LYS A 46 4.51 -23.31 13.20
N MET A 47 4.21 -22.28 12.39
CA MET A 47 5.23 -21.32 11.90
C MET A 47 5.96 -20.62 13.06
N LYS A 48 5.23 -20.22 14.10
CA LYS A 48 5.85 -19.62 15.29
C LYS A 48 6.78 -20.60 16.01
N GLN A 49 6.36 -21.86 16.17
CA GLN A 49 7.14 -22.90 16.82
C GLN A 49 8.41 -23.23 16.04
N ASN A 50 8.32 -23.33 14.70
CA ASN A 50 9.45 -23.64 13.83
C ASN A 50 10.58 -22.58 13.90
N ARG A 51 10.28 -21.37 14.35
CA ARG A 51 11.21 -20.22 14.40
C ARG A 51 11.46 -19.70 15.80
N VAL A 52 11.22 -20.51 16.83
CA VAL A 52 11.55 -20.14 18.22
C VAL A 52 13.06 -19.91 18.34
N GLY A 53 13.44 -18.76 18.88
CA GLY A 53 14.84 -18.36 19.05
C GLY A 53 15.52 -17.78 17.81
N CYS A 54 14.84 -17.73 16.67
CA CYS A 54 15.34 -17.08 15.47
C CYS A 54 15.19 -15.55 15.58
N GLU A 55 15.95 -14.82 14.75
CA GLU A 55 15.80 -13.37 14.61
C GLU A 55 14.36 -13.00 14.24
N SER A 56 13.79 -11.99 14.90
CA SER A 56 12.42 -11.53 14.65
C SER A 56 12.35 -10.57 13.48
N PHE A 57 11.29 -10.66 12.70
CA PHE A 57 10.85 -9.61 11.79
C PHE A 57 9.40 -9.26 12.10
N THR A 58 9.15 -7.98 12.41
CA THR A 58 7.84 -7.47 12.81
C THR A 58 7.31 -6.53 11.75
N LEU A 59 6.31 -6.95 11.00
CA LEU A 59 5.48 -6.09 10.16
C LEU A 59 4.20 -5.81 10.93
N HIS A 60 4.04 -4.55 11.41
CA HIS A 60 2.83 -4.16 12.13
C HIS A 60 1.70 -3.86 11.14
N ASP A 61 0.51 -4.37 11.41
CA ASP A 61 -0.64 -4.21 10.53
C ASP A 61 -1.36 -2.89 10.77
N GLY A 62 -1.50 -2.07 9.71
CA GLY A 62 -2.43 -0.95 9.73
C GLY A 62 -3.87 -1.45 9.66
N PRO A 63 -4.75 -1.00 10.57
CA PRO A 63 -6.08 -1.57 10.69
C PRO A 63 -7.01 -1.08 9.58
N PRO A 64 -7.55 -1.97 8.72
CA PRO A 64 -8.63 -1.59 7.82
C PRO A 64 -9.89 -1.23 8.60
N TYR A 65 -10.75 -0.41 8.00
CA TYR A 65 -12.02 -0.03 8.58
C TYR A 65 -13.00 -1.22 8.60
N ALA A 66 -13.62 -1.46 9.74
CA ALA A 66 -14.63 -2.50 9.93
C ALA A 66 -15.99 -2.09 9.33
N ASN A 67 -16.03 -1.77 8.03
CA ASN A 67 -17.25 -1.26 7.38
C ASN A 67 -17.29 -1.62 5.89
N GLY A 68 -18.03 -2.64 5.53
CA GLY A 68 -18.16 -3.17 4.17
C GLY A 68 -17.23 -4.35 3.87
N ASN A 69 -17.44 -4.97 2.72
CA ASN A 69 -16.57 -6.04 2.20
C ASN A 69 -15.21 -5.47 1.75
N ILE A 70 -14.21 -6.32 1.64
CA ILE A 70 -12.91 -5.91 1.10
C ILE A 70 -13.02 -5.52 -0.39
N HIS A 71 -12.20 -4.57 -0.79
CA HIS A 71 -12.00 -4.22 -2.20
C HIS A 71 -10.61 -4.63 -2.66
N ILE A 72 -10.32 -4.47 -3.95
CA ILE A 72 -9.06 -4.94 -4.53
C ILE A 72 -7.82 -4.26 -3.93
N GLY A 73 -7.94 -3.02 -3.45
CA GLY A 73 -6.86 -2.34 -2.71
C GLY A 73 -6.56 -3.01 -1.36
N HIS A 74 -7.58 -3.46 -0.62
CA HIS A 74 -7.37 -4.26 0.59
C HIS A 74 -6.69 -5.60 0.27
N ALA A 75 -7.10 -6.25 -0.83
CA ALA A 75 -6.48 -7.50 -1.27
C ALA A 75 -5.00 -7.29 -1.64
N LEU A 76 -4.67 -6.25 -2.40
CA LEU A 76 -3.29 -5.86 -2.70
C LEU A 76 -2.46 -5.70 -1.43
N ASN A 77 -2.94 -4.89 -0.49
CA ASN A 77 -2.25 -4.56 0.76
C ASN A 77 -1.97 -5.82 1.59
N LYS A 78 -3.00 -6.62 1.86
CA LYS A 78 -2.86 -7.83 2.71
C LYS A 78 -2.04 -8.93 2.04
N ILE A 79 -2.16 -9.11 0.72
CA ILE A 79 -1.32 -10.06 -0.02
C ILE A 79 0.14 -9.63 0.00
N LEU A 80 0.44 -8.34 -0.22
CA LEU A 80 1.82 -7.85 -0.19
C LEU A 80 2.46 -8.02 1.20
N LYS A 81 1.71 -7.71 2.27
CA LYS A 81 2.13 -7.97 3.66
C LYS A 81 2.43 -9.45 3.90
N ASP A 82 1.55 -10.32 3.44
CA ASP A 82 1.70 -11.78 3.60
C ASP A 82 2.90 -12.32 2.82
N ILE A 83 3.12 -11.85 1.58
CA ILE A 83 4.29 -12.23 0.77
C ILE A 83 5.58 -11.82 1.51
N ILE A 84 5.66 -10.61 2.05
CA ILE A 84 6.83 -10.12 2.78
C ILE A 84 7.04 -10.91 4.07
N ASN A 85 5.99 -11.16 4.84
CA ASN A 85 6.07 -11.97 6.06
C ASN A 85 6.54 -13.40 5.75
N LYS A 86 5.95 -14.05 4.74
CA LYS A 86 6.36 -15.37 4.30
C LYS A 86 7.78 -15.40 3.75
N PHE A 87 8.19 -14.37 2.99
CA PHE A 87 9.56 -14.26 2.51
C PHE A 87 10.55 -14.27 3.69
N HIS A 88 10.34 -13.41 4.68
CA HIS A 88 11.20 -13.40 5.87
C HIS A 88 11.13 -14.70 6.69
N TYR A 89 9.96 -15.34 6.72
CA TYR A 89 9.82 -16.66 7.37
C TYR A 89 10.67 -17.74 6.68
N PHE A 90 10.59 -17.82 5.34
CA PHE A 90 11.37 -18.79 4.57
C PHE A 90 12.88 -18.46 4.56
N GLU A 91 13.24 -17.19 4.77
CA GLU A 91 14.61 -16.76 5.05
C GLU A 91 15.10 -17.12 6.48
N GLY A 92 14.25 -17.72 7.30
CA GLY A 92 14.59 -18.22 8.62
C GLY A 92 14.25 -17.31 9.79
N LYS A 93 13.54 -16.21 9.57
CA LYS A 93 13.13 -15.30 10.65
C LYS A 93 11.87 -15.74 11.36
N SER A 94 11.74 -15.34 12.61
CA SER A 94 10.53 -15.50 13.42
C SER A 94 9.55 -14.38 13.09
N ILE A 95 8.38 -14.73 12.55
CA ILE A 95 7.33 -13.78 12.17
C ILE A 95 6.26 -13.74 13.24
N ARG A 96 5.85 -12.51 13.61
CA ARG A 96 4.69 -12.23 14.43
C ARG A 96 3.80 -11.25 13.70
N TYR A 97 2.63 -11.69 13.26
CA TYR A 97 1.70 -10.87 12.51
C TYR A 97 0.30 -10.94 13.13
N VAL A 98 -0.06 -9.90 13.85
CA VAL A 98 -1.38 -9.72 14.46
C VAL A 98 -2.20 -8.79 13.58
N PRO A 99 -3.24 -9.29 12.90
CA PRO A 99 -4.11 -8.48 12.08
C PRO A 99 -5.01 -7.62 12.97
N GLY A 100 -5.45 -6.46 12.47
CA GLY A 100 -6.30 -5.58 13.24
C GLY A 100 -7.39 -4.91 12.45
N TRP A 101 -8.33 -4.27 13.17
CA TRP A 101 -9.42 -3.50 12.60
C TRP A 101 -9.66 -2.20 13.35
N ASP A 102 -9.89 -1.15 12.56
CA ASP A 102 -10.39 0.13 13.05
C ASP A 102 -11.91 0.09 13.11
N CYS A 103 -12.46 0.21 14.33
CA CYS A 103 -13.86 -0.07 14.63
C CYS A 103 -14.67 1.15 15.05
N HIS A 104 -14.05 2.35 15.17
CA HIS A 104 -14.70 3.59 15.60
C HIS A 104 -14.92 4.58 14.46
N GLY A 105 -15.56 5.68 14.76
CA GLY A 105 -15.64 6.87 13.91
C GLY A 105 -16.89 7.00 13.06
N LEU A 106 -16.93 8.13 12.36
CA LEU A 106 -18.05 8.61 11.55
C LEU A 106 -18.58 7.61 10.52
N PRO A 107 -17.74 6.85 9.77
CA PRO A 107 -18.26 5.96 8.73
C PRO A 107 -19.16 4.83 9.25
N ILE A 108 -18.88 4.31 10.44
CA ILE A 108 -19.68 3.25 11.08
C ILE A 108 -20.94 3.87 11.69
N GLU A 109 -20.79 4.95 12.45
CA GLU A 109 -21.90 5.65 13.08
C GLU A 109 -22.94 6.08 12.03
N GLN A 110 -22.52 6.67 10.92
CA GLN A 110 -23.41 7.10 9.85
C GLN A 110 -24.18 5.92 9.22
N LYS A 111 -23.54 4.77 9.04
CA LYS A 111 -24.23 3.57 8.52
C LYS A 111 -25.26 3.03 9.49
N VAL A 112 -25.03 3.14 10.77
CA VAL A 112 -26.03 2.81 11.79
C VAL A 112 -27.15 3.85 11.78
N GLU A 113 -26.84 5.15 11.73
CA GLU A 113 -27.84 6.23 11.63
C GLU A 113 -28.75 6.08 10.41
N GLU A 114 -28.18 5.76 9.23
CA GLU A 114 -28.94 5.48 8.01
C GLU A 114 -29.96 4.34 8.20
N LYS A 115 -29.61 3.31 9.00
CA LYS A 115 -30.49 2.17 9.27
C LYS A 115 -31.59 2.47 10.26
N ILE A 116 -31.28 3.23 11.33
CA ILE A 116 -32.26 3.52 12.39
C ILE A 116 -33.15 4.73 12.08
N GLY A 117 -32.65 5.66 11.26
CA GLY A 117 -33.29 6.91 10.91
C GLY A 117 -33.05 8.03 11.96
N SER A 118 -33.01 9.27 11.49
CA SER A 118 -32.65 10.46 12.28
C SER A 118 -33.56 10.72 13.48
N GLU A 119 -34.85 10.46 13.35
CA GLU A 119 -35.83 10.67 14.46
C GLU A 119 -35.64 9.68 15.61
N LYS A 120 -35.33 8.41 15.30
CA LYS A 120 -35.04 7.42 16.33
C LYS A 120 -33.71 7.71 17.02
N LYS A 121 -32.69 8.20 16.27
CA LYS A 121 -31.40 8.59 16.86
C LYS A 121 -31.57 9.62 17.97
N LYS A 122 -32.40 10.63 17.78
CA LYS A 122 -32.61 11.72 18.76
C LYS A 122 -33.10 11.25 20.13
N ILE A 123 -33.84 10.14 20.19
CA ILE A 123 -34.43 9.59 21.42
C ILE A 123 -33.71 8.38 21.97
N LEU A 124 -32.72 7.87 21.24
CA LEU A 124 -31.99 6.67 21.66
C LEU A 124 -30.91 7.04 22.71
N PRO A 125 -30.79 6.29 23.82
CA PRO A 125 -29.68 6.45 24.75
C PRO A 125 -28.33 6.28 24.04
N LYS A 126 -27.31 7.06 24.44
CA LYS A 126 -25.98 7.01 23.83
C LYS A 126 -25.36 5.61 23.86
N SER A 127 -25.43 4.94 25.01
CA SER A 127 -24.96 3.56 25.17
C SER A 127 -25.62 2.60 24.19
N LYS A 128 -26.90 2.79 23.88
CA LYS A 128 -27.62 1.94 22.94
C LYS A 128 -27.16 2.20 21.47
N LEU A 129 -26.93 3.45 21.12
CA LEU A 129 -26.35 3.80 19.80
C LEU A 129 -24.95 3.21 19.64
N ARG A 130 -24.11 3.35 20.67
CA ARG A 130 -22.75 2.80 20.70
C ARG A 130 -22.76 1.27 20.58
N GLN A 131 -23.69 0.57 21.27
CA GLN A 131 -23.83 -0.87 21.10
C GLN A 131 -24.21 -1.26 19.67
N LEU A 132 -25.10 -0.54 19.01
CA LEU A 132 -25.45 -0.79 17.60
C LEU A 132 -24.25 -0.58 16.65
N CYS A 133 -23.39 0.40 16.94
CA CYS A 133 -22.15 0.63 16.18
C CYS A 133 -21.16 -0.50 16.40
N ARG A 134 -20.98 -0.97 17.65
CA ARG A 134 -20.13 -2.11 18.01
C ARG A 134 -20.59 -3.38 17.30
N ASP A 135 -21.89 -3.68 17.31
CA ASP A 135 -22.48 -4.84 16.62
C ASP A 135 -22.26 -4.76 15.09
N HIS A 136 -22.37 -3.55 14.53
CA HIS A 136 -22.12 -3.33 13.10
C HIS A 136 -20.66 -3.57 12.76
N ALA A 137 -19.71 -3.03 13.52
CA ALA A 137 -18.27 -3.23 13.33
C ALA A 137 -17.91 -4.72 13.47
N ALA A 138 -18.35 -5.38 14.53
CA ALA A 138 -18.09 -6.81 14.76
C ALA A 138 -18.52 -7.69 13.59
N LYS A 139 -19.71 -7.40 13.02
CA LYS A 139 -20.19 -8.12 11.83
C LYS A 139 -19.21 -8.00 10.65
N PHE A 140 -18.66 -6.79 10.39
CA PHE A 140 -17.78 -6.59 9.26
C PHE A 140 -16.35 -7.09 9.53
N VAL A 141 -15.91 -7.10 10.78
CA VAL A 141 -14.68 -7.80 11.20
C VAL A 141 -14.74 -9.28 10.78
N ASP A 142 -15.84 -9.99 11.08
CA ASP A 142 -15.97 -11.41 10.74
C ASP A 142 -16.04 -11.64 9.22
N ILE A 143 -16.74 -10.78 8.48
CA ILE A 143 -16.80 -10.83 7.01
C ILE A 143 -15.40 -10.64 6.43
N GLN A 144 -14.72 -9.55 6.78
CA GLN A 144 -13.41 -9.22 6.24
C GLN A 144 -12.34 -10.24 6.65
N ARG A 145 -12.39 -10.78 7.88
CA ARG A 145 -11.52 -11.88 8.34
C ARG A 145 -11.64 -13.08 7.40
N THR A 146 -12.86 -13.48 7.08
CA THR A 146 -13.12 -14.58 6.15
C THR A 146 -12.58 -14.29 4.77
N GLU A 147 -12.83 -13.08 4.26
CA GLU A 147 -12.35 -12.65 2.94
C GLU A 147 -10.82 -12.59 2.87
N PHE A 148 -10.13 -12.12 3.91
CA PHE A 148 -8.67 -12.12 3.98
C PHE A 148 -8.07 -13.53 4.06
N LYS A 149 -8.68 -14.44 4.83
CA LYS A 149 -8.27 -15.86 4.87
C LYS A 149 -8.35 -16.50 3.47
N GLN A 150 -9.37 -16.17 2.68
CA GLN A 150 -9.53 -16.65 1.31
C GLN A 150 -8.45 -16.15 0.33
N LEU A 151 -7.71 -15.11 0.68
CA LEU A 151 -6.54 -14.64 -0.08
C LEU A 151 -5.27 -15.47 0.19
N GLY A 152 -5.33 -16.45 1.09
CA GLY A 152 -4.19 -17.24 1.54
C GLY A 152 -3.27 -16.49 2.52
N VAL A 153 -3.79 -15.45 3.18
CA VAL A 153 -3.06 -14.68 4.21
C VAL A 153 -2.99 -15.47 5.50
N ILE A 154 -1.80 -15.63 6.05
CA ILE A 154 -1.54 -16.33 7.31
C ILE A 154 -1.18 -15.32 8.40
N ALA A 155 -1.95 -15.33 9.47
CA ALA A 155 -1.83 -14.37 10.57
C ALA A 155 -2.45 -14.95 11.84
N ASP A 156 -2.32 -14.26 12.98
CA ASP A 156 -3.03 -14.57 14.22
C ASP A 156 -4.51 -14.18 14.13
N TRP A 157 -5.28 -14.94 13.35
CA TRP A 157 -6.71 -14.69 13.14
C TRP A 157 -7.57 -14.97 14.36
N GLU A 158 -7.06 -15.71 15.34
CA GLU A 158 -7.76 -16.06 16.58
C GLU A 158 -7.67 -14.91 17.59
N ASN A 159 -6.57 -14.14 17.58
CA ASN A 159 -6.33 -13.04 18.51
C ASN A 159 -6.03 -11.73 17.77
N PRO A 160 -6.92 -11.27 16.87
CA PRO A 160 -6.75 -9.99 16.20
C PRO A 160 -6.89 -8.84 17.19
N TYR A 161 -6.36 -7.67 16.87
CA TYR A 161 -6.68 -6.48 17.65
C TYR A 161 -7.87 -5.73 17.06
N LEU A 162 -8.74 -5.25 17.92
CA LEU A 162 -9.91 -4.43 17.58
C LEU A 162 -9.84 -3.14 18.37
N THR A 163 -9.91 -1.98 17.72
CA THR A 163 -9.82 -0.70 18.44
C THR A 163 -10.98 -0.49 19.42
N MET A 164 -12.07 -1.25 19.26
CA MET A 164 -13.25 -1.25 20.15
C MET A 164 -13.16 -2.27 21.29
N ASP A 165 -12.09 -3.05 21.42
CA ASP A 165 -11.92 -3.94 22.58
C ASP A 165 -11.63 -3.09 23.82
N PHE A 166 -12.23 -3.46 24.97
CA PHE A 166 -12.14 -2.65 26.19
C PHE A 166 -10.71 -2.38 26.63
N LYS A 167 -9.82 -3.38 26.53
CA LYS A 167 -8.38 -3.19 26.81
C LYS A 167 -7.73 -2.26 25.81
N PHE A 168 -8.17 -2.29 24.56
CA PHE A 168 -7.66 -1.42 23.53
C PHE A 168 -8.15 0.03 23.74
N GLU A 169 -9.46 0.23 23.99
CA GLU A 169 -10.03 1.54 24.35
C GLU A 169 -9.30 2.17 25.54
N ALA A 170 -9.01 1.37 26.59
CA ALA A 170 -8.24 1.82 27.74
C ALA A 170 -6.79 2.23 27.37
N ASN A 171 -6.14 1.53 26.44
CA ASN A 171 -4.80 1.88 25.97
C ASN A 171 -4.77 3.13 25.09
N ILE A 172 -5.79 3.35 24.25
CA ILE A 172 -5.98 4.62 23.52
C ILE A 172 -6.06 5.78 24.53
N TYR A 173 -6.88 5.63 25.56
CA TYR A 173 -7.01 6.65 26.59
C TYR A 173 -5.70 6.86 27.39
N ARG A 174 -4.95 5.79 27.73
CA ARG A 174 -3.63 5.90 28.36
C ARG A 174 -2.61 6.66 27.49
N GLU A 175 -2.67 6.44 26.17
CA GLU A 175 -1.82 7.17 25.21
C GLU A 175 -2.14 8.68 25.21
N LEU A 176 -3.43 9.03 25.23
CA LEU A 176 -3.89 10.42 25.38
C LEU A 176 -3.37 11.04 26.70
N CYS A 177 -3.50 10.31 27.81
CA CYS A 177 -3.01 10.76 29.10
C CYS A 177 -1.48 10.93 29.12
N ALA A 178 -0.73 10.07 28.45
CA ALA A 178 0.72 10.20 28.32
C ALA A 178 1.12 11.48 27.55
N ILE A 179 0.43 11.77 26.45
CA ILE A 179 0.62 13.01 25.69
C ILE A 179 0.25 14.25 26.52
N ALA A 180 -0.85 14.19 27.27
CA ALA A 180 -1.27 15.25 28.19
C ALA A 180 -0.22 15.53 29.26
N LYS A 181 0.41 14.48 29.81
CA LYS A 181 1.50 14.59 30.79
C LYS A 181 2.75 15.28 30.25
N GLN A 182 3.00 15.19 28.94
CA GLN A 182 4.07 15.92 28.27
C GLN A 182 3.74 17.40 28.03
N GLY A 183 2.52 17.84 28.30
CA GLY A 183 2.06 19.22 28.09
C GLY A 183 1.64 19.50 26.63
N LEU A 184 1.64 18.50 25.75
CA LEU A 184 1.29 18.69 24.34
C LEU A 184 -0.22 18.69 24.05
N LEU A 185 -1.04 18.22 25.00
CA LEU A 185 -2.51 18.25 24.87
C LEU A 185 -3.03 19.61 25.33
N ILE A 186 -3.57 20.39 24.40
CA ILE A 186 -4.04 21.75 24.64
C ILE A 186 -5.49 21.92 24.19
N GLN A 187 -6.23 22.81 24.85
CA GLN A 187 -7.57 23.21 24.46
C GLN A 187 -7.57 24.67 24.02
N ARG A 188 -7.97 24.92 22.77
CA ARG A 188 -8.01 26.28 22.18
C ARG A 188 -9.27 26.48 21.37
N SER A 189 -9.74 27.74 21.29
CA SER A 189 -10.79 28.14 20.37
C SER A 189 -10.12 28.78 19.14
N LYS A 190 -10.02 28.02 18.04
CA LYS A 190 -9.48 28.50 16.77
C LYS A 190 -10.29 27.94 15.59
N PRO A 191 -10.20 28.53 14.39
CA PRO A 191 -10.84 27.98 13.20
C PRO A 191 -10.34 26.56 12.91
N VAL A 192 -11.26 25.64 12.71
CA VAL A 192 -10.98 24.27 12.28
C VAL A 192 -11.81 23.93 11.06
N TYR A 193 -11.39 22.95 10.29
CA TYR A 193 -12.25 22.34 9.28
C TYR A 193 -13.50 21.78 9.93
N TRP A 194 -14.67 22.21 9.44
CA TRP A 194 -15.96 21.82 10.02
C TRP A 194 -16.91 21.27 8.96
N SER A 195 -17.35 20.05 9.16
CA SER A 195 -18.43 19.47 8.36
C SER A 195 -19.76 19.82 9.00
N TRP A 196 -20.47 20.76 8.41
CA TRP A 196 -21.81 21.15 8.86
C TRP A 196 -22.86 20.06 8.64
N ALA A 197 -22.64 19.15 7.66
CA ALA A 197 -23.50 18.01 7.40
C ALA A 197 -23.28 16.88 8.43
N ALA A 198 -22.04 16.65 8.85
CA ALA A 198 -21.71 15.69 9.91
C ALA A 198 -21.71 16.32 11.31
N GLN A 199 -21.76 17.65 11.41
CA GLN A 199 -21.77 18.43 12.66
C GLN A 199 -20.55 18.16 13.55
N THR A 200 -19.37 18.12 12.95
CA THR A 200 -18.13 17.79 13.66
C THR A 200 -16.91 18.46 13.01
N ALA A 201 -15.87 18.69 13.81
CA ALA A 201 -14.57 19.05 13.32
C ALA A 201 -13.97 17.91 12.50
N LEU A 202 -13.07 18.26 11.56
CA LEU A 202 -12.34 17.33 10.71
C LEU A 202 -10.83 17.52 10.89
N ALA A 203 -10.07 16.42 10.79
CA ALA A 203 -8.63 16.47 10.58
C ALA A 203 -8.33 16.74 9.09
N GLU A 204 -7.10 17.17 8.80
CA GLU A 204 -6.64 17.38 7.42
C GLU A 204 -6.81 16.13 6.53
N ALA A 205 -6.58 14.93 7.10
CA ALA A 205 -6.75 13.64 6.41
C ALA A 205 -8.21 13.31 6.05
N GLU A 206 -9.17 14.03 6.63
CA GLU A 206 -10.60 13.85 6.40
C GLU A 206 -11.19 14.88 5.40
N VAL A 207 -10.32 15.66 4.75
CA VAL A 207 -10.70 16.68 3.77
C VAL A 207 -10.26 16.24 2.38
N GLU A 208 -11.20 16.18 1.45
CA GLU A 208 -10.96 15.93 0.03
C GLU A 208 -11.22 17.22 -0.76
N TYR A 209 -10.55 17.39 -1.88
CA TYR A 209 -10.74 18.56 -2.73
C TYR A 209 -11.54 18.17 -3.97
N GLU A 210 -12.65 18.87 -4.17
CA GLU A 210 -13.53 18.70 -5.32
C GLU A 210 -13.73 20.03 -6.06
N ASP A 211 -13.99 19.97 -7.36
CA ASP A 211 -14.29 21.14 -8.14
C ASP A 211 -15.66 21.73 -7.76
N LYS A 212 -15.67 23.00 -7.36
CA LYS A 212 -16.88 23.74 -7.00
C LYS A 212 -16.92 25.09 -7.72
N THR A 213 -18.09 25.49 -8.14
CA THR A 213 -18.35 26.87 -8.60
C THR A 213 -18.73 27.72 -7.41
N SER A 214 -18.00 28.79 -7.18
CA SER A 214 -18.23 29.76 -6.09
C SER A 214 -18.29 31.19 -6.63
N PRO A 215 -19.10 32.07 -6.01
CA PRO A 215 -19.09 33.50 -6.35
C PRO A 215 -17.76 34.11 -5.89
N SER A 216 -17.04 34.73 -6.82
CA SER A 216 -15.87 35.54 -6.60
C SER A 216 -16.28 36.98 -6.70
N ILE A 217 -16.06 37.79 -5.65
CA ILE A 217 -16.58 39.15 -5.57
C ILE A 217 -15.51 40.15 -5.19
N TYR A 218 -15.68 41.36 -5.73
CA TYR A 218 -14.91 42.55 -5.37
C TYR A 218 -15.82 43.53 -4.63
N VAL A 219 -15.43 43.94 -3.42
CA VAL A 219 -16.25 44.75 -2.53
C VAL A 219 -15.46 45.97 -2.05
N ALA A 220 -16.07 47.13 -2.14
CA ALA A 220 -15.51 48.42 -1.74
C ALA A 220 -15.80 48.69 -0.24
N PHE A 221 -14.74 48.80 0.57
CA PHE A 221 -14.77 49.20 1.98
C PHE A 221 -14.31 50.65 2.10
N LYS A 222 -15.21 51.56 2.42
CA LYS A 222 -14.90 53.01 2.52
C LYS A 222 -13.91 53.23 3.66
N HIS A 223 -12.78 53.87 3.37
CA HIS A 223 -11.82 54.25 4.41
C HIS A 223 -12.37 55.38 5.28
N GLU A 224 -12.11 55.32 6.57
CA GLU A 224 -12.69 56.21 7.57
C GLU A 224 -12.18 57.67 7.41
N SER A 225 -10.90 57.86 7.08
CA SER A 225 -10.23 59.17 7.05
C SER A 225 -9.81 59.58 5.63
N ILE A 226 -9.66 58.68 4.69
CA ILE A 226 -9.23 58.95 3.32
C ILE A 226 -10.47 58.93 2.41
N ASP A 227 -10.60 59.91 1.51
CA ASP A 227 -11.69 59.94 0.53
C ASP A 227 -11.40 58.89 -0.58
N ALA A 228 -11.45 57.63 -0.20
CA ALA A 228 -11.30 56.44 -1.06
C ALA A 228 -11.84 55.18 -0.36
N SER A 229 -12.02 54.11 -1.14
CA SER A 229 -12.40 52.81 -0.63
C SER A 229 -11.34 51.77 -0.97
N ILE A 230 -11.03 50.86 -0.04
CA ILE A 230 -10.17 49.72 -0.30
C ILE A 230 -11.03 48.64 -0.94
N ILE A 231 -10.60 48.11 -2.07
CA ILE A 231 -11.27 46.96 -2.72
C ILE A 231 -10.75 45.68 -2.13
N ILE A 232 -11.59 44.90 -1.47
CA ILE A 232 -11.28 43.52 -1.06
C ILE A 232 -11.78 42.52 -2.11
N TRP A 233 -11.16 41.36 -2.12
CA TRP A 233 -11.58 40.23 -2.94
C TRP A 233 -11.82 39.01 -2.08
N THR A 234 -12.94 38.29 -2.35
CA THR A 234 -13.26 37.05 -1.64
C THR A 234 -14.07 36.08 -2.50
N THR A 235 -13.92 34.80 -2.25
CA THR A 235 -14.75 33.71 -2.81
C THR A 235 -15.78 33.18 -1.81
N THR A 236 -15.83 33.72 -0.60
CA THR A 236 -16.71 33.31 0.49
C THR A 236 -17.50 34.46 1.05
N PRO A 237 -18.49 35.04 0.31
CA PRO A 237 -19.25 36.21 0.73
C PRO A 237 -19.91 36.05 2.11
N TRP A 238 -20.29 34.85 2.47
CA TRP A 238 -20.92 34.51 3.75
C TRP A 238 -20.05 34.80 4.98
N THR A 239 -18.73 35.05 4.81
CA THR A 239 -17.84 35.40 5.94
C THR A 239 -17.75 36.94 6.15
N LEU A 240 -18.18 37.74 5.19
CA LEU A 240 -18.17 39.23 5.30
C LEU A 240 -18.87 39.82 6.52
N PRO A 241 -20.01 39.27 7.01
CA PRO A 241 -20.63 39.78 8.24
C PRO A 241 -19.72 39.71 9.47
N ALA A 242 -18.84 38.70 9.55
CA ALA A 242 -17.91 38.51 10.64
C ALA A 242 -16.54 39.18 10.42
N ASN A 243 -16.41 40.00 9.38
CA ASN A 243 -15.20 40.75 9.09
C ASN A 243 -14.80 41.67 10.25
N THR A 244 -13.54 41.67 10.66
CA THR A 244 -12.98 42.56 11.70
C THR A 244 -11.71 43.28 11.22
N GLY A 245 -11.18 42.89 10.06
CA GLY A 245 -10.02 43.53 9.49
C GLY A 245 -9.89 43.39 7.97
N ILE A 246 -8.95 44.14 7.40
CA ILE A 246 -8.50 44.01 6.01
C ILE A 246 -6.98 43.86 6.04
N SER A 247 -6.49 42.74 5.51
CA SER A 247 -5.05 42.48 5.42
C SER A 247 -4.49 43.02 4.09
N LEU A 248 -3.39 43.79 4.18
CA LEU A 248 -2.59 44.27 3.08
C LEU A 248 -1.19 43.64 3.16
N ASN A 249 -0.48 43.54 2.04
CA ASN A 249 0.93 43.13 2.04
C ASN A 249 1.83 44.36 2.31
N GLY A 250 2.60 44.28 3.40
CA GLY A 250 3.44 45.41 3.86
C GLY A 250 4.65 45.72 2.99
N GLU A 251 5.05 44.81 2.10
CA GLU A 251 6.20 44.94 1.21
C GLU A 251 5.81 45.34 -0.23
N GLU A 252 4.51 45.50 -0.51
CA GLU A 252 3.98 45.81 -1.82
C GLU A 252 3.48 47.26 -1.91
N GLU A 253 3.51 47.87 -3.10
CA GLU A 253 2.97 49.21 -3.35
C GLU A 253 1.47 49.17 -3.65
N TYR A 254 0.72 50.07 -3.06
CA TYR A 254 -0.70 50.31 -3.38
C TYR A 254 -0.88 51.61 -4.13
N VAL A 255 -1.98 51.71 -4.86
CA VAL A 255 -2.30 52.92 -5.64
C VAL A 255 -3.74 53.33 -5.38
N LYS A 256 -3.92 54.66 -5.33
CA LYS A 256 -5.24 55.28 -5.35
C LYS A 256 -5.57 55.70 -6.77
N THR A 257 -6.78 55.40 -7.17
CA THR A 257 -7.26 55.73 -8.53
C THR A 257 -8.17 56.94 -8.52
N SER A 258 -8.38 57.58 -9.71
CA SER A 258 -9.22 58.76 -9.87
C SER A 258 -10.70 58.48 -9.57
N ASP A 259 -11.16 57.24 -9.63
CA ASP A 259 -12.46 56.78 -9.17
C ASP A 259 -12.50 56.40 -7.67
N LYS A 260 -11.45 56.82 -6.94
CA LYS A 260 -11.32 56.74 -5.48
C LYS A 260 -11.23 55.32 -4.91
N PHE A 261 -10.53 54.41 -5.61
CA PHE A 261 -10.24 53.08 -5.11
C PHE A 261 -8.77 52.91 -4.75
N ILE A 262 -8.50 52.11 -3.71
CA ILE A 262 -7.17 51.69 -3.29
C ILE A 262 -7.01 50.23 -3.61
N VAL A 263 -5.98 49.85 -4.40
CA VAL A 263 -5.66 48.49 -4.82
C VAL A 263 -4.15 48.28 -4.89
N ALA A 264 -3.68 47.03 -4.88
CA ALA A 264 -2.27 46.76 -5.10
C ALA A 264 -1.84 47.18 -6.52
N LYS A 265 -0.72 47.93 -6.64
CA LYS A 265 -0.18 48.40 -7.90
C LYS A 265 0.06 47.30 -8.92
N LYS A 266 0.56 46.15 -8.47
CA LYS A 266 0.80 44.98 -9.33
C LYS A 266 -0.47 44.43 -9.98
N LEU A 267 -1.62 44.54 -9.32
CA LEU A 267 -2.91 44.03 -9.79
C LEU A 267 -3.76 45.11 -10.54
N TYR A 268 -3.34 46.35 -10.55
CA TYR A 268 -4.07 47.48 -11.15
C TYR A 268 -4.50 47.18 -12.59
N ASN A 269 -3.57 46.76 -13.45
CA ASN A 269 -3.89 46.52 -14.87
C ASN A 269 -4.92 45.39 -15.03
N ALA A 270 -4.79 44.30 -14.25
CA ALA A 270 -5.74 43.22 -14.27
C ALA A 270 -7.14 43.66 -13.80
N LEU A 271 -7.22 44.56 -12.83
CA LEU A 271 -8.49 45.09 -12.35
C LEU A 271 -9.16 46.03 -13.37
N ILE A 272 -8.39 46.79 -14.15
CA ILE A 272 -8.89 47.57 -15.30
C ILE A 272 -9.40 46.64 -16.40
N GLU A 273 -8.61 45.68 -16.84
CA GLU A 273 -8.98 44.70 -17.87
C GLU A 273 -10.23 43.89 -17.48
N ASN A 274 -10.37 43.57 -16.21
CA ASN A 274 -11.54 42.89 -15.67
C ASN A 274 -12.68 43.87 -15.34
N GLU A 275 -12.61 45.12 -15.70
CA GLU A 275 -13.64 46.14 -15.47
C GLU A 275 -14.10 46.26 -14.00
N VAL A 276 -13.22 45.98 -13.03
CA VAL A 276 -13.50 46.19 -11.60
C VAL A 276 -13.35 47.67 -11.24
N ILE A 277 -12.33 48.31 -11.81
CA ILE A 277 -12.05 49.76 -11.68
C ILE A 277 -11.89 50.39 -13.08
N LYS A 278 -12.03 51.73 -13.14
CA LYS A 278 -11.91 52.49 -14.40
C LYS A 278 -11.00 53.69 -14.27
N GLY A 279 -10.65 54.11 -13.06
CA GLY A 279 -9.90 55.31 -12.79
C GLY A 279 -8.39 55.12 -13.05
N GLU A 280 -7.73 56.20 -13.50
CA GLU A 280 -6.27 56.26 -13.64
C GLU A 280 -5.61 56.37 -12.25
N ILE A 281 -4.34 55.96 -12.16
CA ILE A 281 -3.55 56.09 -10.91
C ILE A 281 -3.31 57.57 -10.63
N VAL A 282 -3.69 58.05 -9.47
CA VAL A 282 -3.51 59.43 -9.04
C VAL A 282 -2.48 59.55 -7.91
N GLU A 283 -2.28 58.52 -7.14
CA GLU A 283 -1.40 58.55 -5.98
C GLU A 283 -0.86 57.13 -5.68
N THR A 284 0.40 57.03 -5.24
CA THR A 284 0.96 55.81 -4.68
C THR A 284 0.89 55.87 -3.16
N ILE A 285 0.39 54.80 -2.52
CA ILE A 285 0.20 54.70 -1.09
C ILE A 285 1.11 53.63 -0.55
N ASN A 286 1.84 53.93 0.52
CA ASN A 286 2.56 52.94 1.28
C ASN A 286 1.56 52.24 2.23
N PRO A 287 1.43 50.91 2.19
CA PRO A 287 0.49 50.17 3.05
C PRO A 287 0.78 50.36 4.55
N LYS A 288 2.04 50.67 4.92
CA LYS A 288 2.43 50.99 6.32
C LYS A 288 1.78 52.27 6.83
N ASP A 289 1.40 53.21 5.93
CA ASP A 289 0.68 54.43 6.31
C ASP A 289 -0.82 54.17 6.59
N LEU A 290 -1.34 53.03 6.09
CA LEU A 290 -2.72 52.59 6.35
C LEU A 290 -2.84 51.70 7.58
N GLU A 291 -1.73 51.14 8.06
CA GLU A 291 -1.69 50.20 9.19
C GLU A 291 -2.35 50.80 10.44
N ASN A 292 -3.18 50.00 11.12
CA ASN A 292 -3.96 50.37 12.29
C ASN A 292 -5.02 51.49 12.07
N THR A 293 -5.28 51.90 10.81
CA THR A 293 -6.46 52.71 10.45
C THR A 293 -7.67 51.81 10.20
N ASN A 294 -8.83 52.36 9.92
CA ASN A 294 -10.07 51.60 9.72
C ASN A 294 -10.68 51.87 8.33
N ALA A 295 -11.29 50.82 7.77
CA ALA A 295 -12.30 50.93 6.73
C ALA A 295 -13.66 50.46 7.29
N ILE A 296 -14.74 50.86 6.64
CA ILE A 296 -16.09 50.54 7.11
C ILE A 296 -16.66 49.36 6.34
N ASN A 297 -17.11 48.35 7.06
CA ASN A 297 -17.78 47.18 6.45
C ASN A 297 -19.15 47.62 5.86
N PRO A 298 -19.37 47.46 4.56
CA PRO A 298 -20.58 47.97 3.91
C PRO A 298 -21.89 47.23 4.32
N LEU A 299 -21.81 46.04 4.87
CA LEU A 299 -22.99 45.27 5.33
C LEU A 299 -23.54 45.79 6.66
N ASN A 300 -22.67 46.10 7.61
CA ASN A 300 -23.07 46.34 8.99
C ASN A 300 -22.55 47.67 9.60
N GLY A 301 -21.71 48.37 8.88
CA GLY A 301 -21.14 49.64 9.32
C GLY A 301 -20.07 49.52 10.40
N ARG A 302 -19.59 48.30 10.72
CA ARG A 302 -18.54 48.09 11.69
C ARG A 302 -17.17 48.51 11.14
N PRO A 303 -16.25 48.97 12.01
CA PRO A 303 -14.89 49.27 11.59
C PRO A 303 -14.14 47.97 11.27
N SER A 304 -13.44 47.96 10.15
CA SER A 304 -12.51 46.91 9.72
C SER A 304 -11.09 47.44 9.82
N LYS A 305 -10.33 46.98 10.81
CA LYS A 305 -8.97 47.44 11.04
C LYS A 305 -8.04 46.99 9.93
N ILE A 306 -7.25 47.91 9.37
CA ILE A 306 -6.25 47.57 8.37
C ILE A 306 -5.01 47.04 9.05
N VAL A 307 -4.57 45.87 8.61
CA VAL A 307 -3.46 45.11 9.16
C VAL A 307 -2.49 44.69 8.04
N LEU A 308 -1.22 44.44 8.38
CA LEU A 308 -0.23 43.97 7.42
C LEU A 308 0.01 42.46 7.60
N GLY A 309 -0.13 41.68 6.50
CA GLY A 309 0.01 40.22 6.50
C GLY A 309 0.76 39.71 5.27
N GLU A 310 1.75 38.86 5.50
CA GLU A 310 2.56 38.23 4.44
C GLU A 310 1.74 37.23 3.58
N HIS A 311 0.61 36.73 4.11
CA HIS A 311 -0.29 35.81 3.40
C HIS A 311 -1.06 36.46 2.23
N VAL A 312 -1.01 37.79 2.10
CA VAL A 312 -1.67 38.50 1.00
C VAL A 312 -0.86 38.35 -0.28
N MET A 313 -1.34 37.55 -1.20
CA MET A 313 -0.69 37.22 -2.47
C MET A 313 -1.00 38.26 -3.54
N MET A 314 -0.11 38.39 -4.55
CA MET A 314 -0.22 39.34 -5.66
C MET A 314 -0.46 38.66 -7.02
N ASP A 315 -0.97 37.47 -6.99
CA ASP A 315 -1.25 36.63 -8.19
C ASP A 315 -2.73 36.71 -8.62
N SER A 316 -3.62 37.15 -7.71
CA SER A 316 -5.05 37.26 -7.96
C SER A 316 -5.74 38.28 -7.03
N GLY A 317 -6.97 38.68 -7.37
CA GLY A 317 -7.78 39.54 -6.53
C GLY A 317 -7.44 41.03 -6.66
N SER A 318 -7.41 41.73 -5.54
CA SER A 318 -7.18 43.19 -5.45
C SER A 318 -5.90 43.56 -4.66
N GLY A 319 -5.24 42.57 -4.06
CA GLY A 319 -4.15 42.80 -3.11
C GLY A 319 -4.60 43.19 -1.70
N ALA A 320 -5.89 43.11 -1.43
CA ALA A 320 -6.47 43.33 -0.11
C ALA A 320 -7.44 42.18 0.22
N VAL A 321 -7.20 41.50 1.34
CA VAL A 321 -7.98 40.35 1.80
C VAL A 321 -8.83 40.77 2.99
N HIS A 322 -10.16 40.52 2.90
CA HIS A 322 -11.00 40.67 4.08
C HIS A 322 -10.62 39.64 5.13
N THR A 323 -10.50 40.06 6.38
CA THR A 323 -10.02 39.24 7.49
C THR A 323 -11.15 38.99 8.49
N ALA A 324 -11.49 37.70 8.67
CA ALA A 324 -12.48 37.23 9.62
C ALA A 324 -11.88 36.11 10.48
N PRO A 325 -11.29 36.41 11.65
CA PRO A 325 -10.52 35.47 12.47
C PRO A 325 -11.29 34.21 12.92
N GLY A 326 -12.63 34.23 12.86
CA GLY A 326 -13.48 33.05 13.12
C GLY A 326 -13.56 32.05 11.97
N HIS A 327 -13.15 32.43 10.74
CA HIS A 327 -13.42 31.70 9.50
C HIS A 327 -12.19 31.39 8.64
N GLY A 328 -10.98 31.70 9.12
CA GLY A 328 -9.74 31.41 8.40
C GLY A 328 -8.56 31.25 9.36
N GLU A 329 -7.66 30.33 9.04
CA GLU A 329 -6.49 30.09 9.90
C GLU A 329 -5.50 31.26 9.83
N ASP A 330 -5.21 31.78 8.64
CA ASP A 330 -4.34 32.95 8.46
C ASP A 330 -4.98 34.20 9.04
N ASP A 331 -6.30 34.38 8.87
CA ASP A 331 -7.07 35.43 9.49
C ASP A 331 -6.98 35.39 11.03
N TYR A 332 -7.03 34.17 11.59
CA TYR A 332 -6.91 33.98 13.04
C TYR A 332 -5.50 34.32 13.54
N LYS A 333 -4.45 33.84 12.83
CA LYS A 333 -3.05 34.13 13.18
C LYS A 333 -2.76 35.63 13.19
N ILE A 334 -3.15 36.33 12.13
CA ILE A 334 -2.98 37.77 12.04
C ILE A 334 -3.88 38.49 13.05
N GLY A 335 -5.06 37.96 13.30
CA GLY A 335 -5.99 38.49 14.30
C GLY A 335 -5.41 38.45 15.71
N LEU A 336 -4.64 37.43 16.08
CA LEU A 336 -3.93 37.37 17.37
C LEU A 336 -2.86 38.43 17.50
N VAL A 337 -2.11 38.70 16.40
CA VAL A 337 -1.04 39.73 16.40
C VAL A 337 -1.63 41.15 16.59
N TYR A 338 -2.75 41.45 15.94
CA TYR A 338 -3.34 42.77 15.95
C TYR A 338 -4.51 42.94 16.94
N GLY A 339 -4.82 41.88 17.72
CA GLY A 339 -5.92 41.89 18.70
C GLY A 339 -7.30 42.05 18.05
N LEU A 340 -7.55 41.40 16.91
CA LEU A 340 -8.85 41.42 16.24
C LEU A 340 -9.83 40.47 16.96
N ASP A 341 -11.10 40.86 17.02
CA ASP A 341 -12.15 40.06 17.60
C ASP A 341 -12.43 38.78 16.76
N VAL A 342 -12.59 37.67 17.46
CA VAL A 342 -12.99 36.39 16.84
C VAL A 342 -14.51 36.27 16.88
N ILE A 343 -15.16 36.73 15.81
CA ILE A 343 -16.61 36.67 15.68
C ILE A 343 -16.99 35.38 14.97
N MET A 344 -17.82 34.55 15.63
CA MET A 344 -18.29 33.25 15.09
C MET A 344 -19.81 33.21 15.09
N PRO A 345 -20.47 33.66 13.99
CA PRO A 345 -21.93 33.74 13.91
C PRO A 345 -22.58 32.50 13.28
N VAL A 346 -21.85 31.37 13.19
CA VAL A 346 -22.30 30.16 12.49
C VAL A 346 -22.35 28.98 13.44
N ASP A 347 -23.51 28.33 13.52
CA ASP A 347 -23.75 27.15 14.37
C ASP A 347 -23.12 25.85 13.79
N ALA A 348 -23.32 24.75 14.50
CA ALA A 348 -22.82 23.44 14.08
C ALA A 348 -23.42 22.92 12.75
N PHE A 349 -24.60 23.42 12.37
CA PHE A 349 -25.31 23.05 11.14
C PHE A 349 -24.97 23.95 9.93
N GLY A 350 -24.01 24.86 10.10
CA GLY A 350 -23.62 25.82 9.06
C GLY A 350 -24.68 26.89 8.83
N LYS A 351 -25.42 27.28 9.87
CA LYS A 351 -26.44 28.31 9.83
C LYS A 351 -26.06 29.49 10.70
N TYR A 352 -26.49 30.70 10.32
CA TYR A 352 -26.31 31.85 11.17
C TYR A 352 -27.11 31.68 12.47
N ASP A 353 -26.47 31.98 13.60
CA ASP A 353 -27.03 31.86 14.94
C ASP A 353 -27.34 33.26 15.55
N GLU A 354 -27.76 33.30 16.82
CA GLU A 354 -28.09 34.48 17.57
C GLU A 354 -26.94 35.52 17.67
N THR A 355 -25.73 35.14 17.33
CA THR A 355 -24.58 36.05 17.32
C THR A 355 -24.78 37.17 16.29
N ILE A 356 -25.47 36.88 15.17
CA ILE A 356 -25.75 37.94 14.18
C ILE A 356 -26.61 39.06 14.74
N VAL A 357 -27.53 38.74 15.66
CA VAL A 357 -28.41 39.70 16.34
C VAL A 357 -27.60 40.43 17.42
N ARG A 358 -26.91 39.72 18.28
CA ARG A 358 -26.11 40.25 19.38
C ARG A 358 -25.05 41.22 18.88
N GLU A 359 -24.31 40.87 17.82
CA GLU A 359 -23.20 41.63 17.25
C GLU A 359 -23.66 42.59 16.13
N LYS A 360 -24.95 42.57 15.77
CA LYS A 360 -25.55 43.41 14.70
C LYS A 360 -24.81 43.26 13.36
N LEU A 361 -24.62 42.03 12.92
CA LEU A 361 -23.80 41.72 11.75
C LEU A 361 -24.46 41.94 10.40
N PHE A 362 -25.77 42.23 10.37
CA PHE A 362 -26.55 42.58 9.19
C PHE A 362 -27.45 43.75 9.53
N ARG A 363 -27.93 44.48 8.53
CA ARG A 363 -28.95 45.54 8.70
C ARG A 363 -30.28 44.93 9.11
N ASP A 364 -30.67 43.81 8.47
CA ASP A 364 -31.88 43.04 8.80
C ASP A 364 -31.48 41.61 9.20
N THR A 365 -31.26 41.41 10.50
CA THR A 365 -30.81 40.13 11.04
C THR A 365 -31.86 39.02 10.97
N GLU A 366 -33.19 39.38 10.96
CA GLU A 366 -34.26 38.36 10.91
C GLU A 366 -34.23 37.57 9.58
N LYS A 367 -33.78 38.24 8.50
CA LYS A 367 -33.65 37.65 7.16
C LYS A 367 -32.61 36.52 7.12
N TYR A 368 -31.61 36.54 8.00
CA TYR A 368 -30.46 35.62 8.01
C TYR A 368 -30.48 34.59 9.14
N LEU A 369 -31.17 34.88 10.25
CA LEU A 369 -31.19 34.00 11.40
C LEU A 369 -31.69 32.59 11.03
N GLY A 370 -30.88 31.52 11.31
CA GLY A 370 -31.19 30.15 10.96
C GLY A 370 -31.00 29.80 9.49
N LEU A 371 -30.55 30.74 8.64
CA LEU A 371 -30.27 30.49 7.23
C LEU A 371 -28.91 29.83 7.06
N ASN A 372 -28.81 28.81 6.19
CA ASN A 372 -27.54 28.18 5.85
C ASN A 372 -26.62 29.17 5.11
N VAL A 373 -25.34 29.23 5.49
CA VAL A 373 -24.37 30.20 5.01
C VAL A 373 -24.20 30.20 3.48
N PHE A 374 -24.23 29.04 2.83
CA PHE A 374 -24.13 28.98 1.37
C PHE A 374 -25.36 29.51 0.67
N LYS A 375 -26.56 29.41 1.28
CA LYS A 375 -27.80 29.98 0.77
C LYS A 375 -27.89 31.49 1.03
N ALA A 376 -27.12 31.97 2.00
CA ALA A 376 -27.09 33.42 2.32
C ALA A 376 -26.28 34.23 1.30
N ASN A 377 -25.40 33.62 0.51
CA ASN A 377 -24.53 34.33 -0.41
C ASN A 377 -25.28 35.33 -1.31
N ASP A 378 -26.34 34.87 -2.01
CA ASP A 378 -27.08 35.75 -2.94
C ASP A 378 -27.76 36.90 -2.22
N LEU A 379 -28.29 36.68 -1.01
CA LEU A 379 -28.89 37.75 -0.20
C LEU A 379 -27.84 38.77 0.28
N ILE A 380 -26.64 38.33 0.61
CA ILE A 380 -25.53 39.20 0.99
C ILE A 380 -25.10 40.04 -0.20
N LEU A 381 -25.02 39.46 -1.38
CA LEU A 381 -24.68 40.20 -2.62
C LEU A 381 -25.71 41.28 -2.94
N GLU A 382 -27.00 41.01 -2.72
CA GLU A 382 -28.07 42.03 -2.87
C GLU A 382 -27.93 43.16 -1.83
N GLU A 383 -27.62 42.83 -0.56
CA GLU A 383 -27.48 43.81 0.52
C GLU A 383 -26.24 44.70 0.37
N LEU A 384 -25.18 44.21 -0.25
CA LEU A 384 -23.97 45.02 -0.59
C LEU A 384 -24.28 46.20 -1.52
N GLY A 385 -25.25 46.04 -2.42
CA GLY A 385 -25.66 47.12 -3.35
C GLY A 385 -24.49 47.71 -4.11
N ASP A 386 -24.31 49.03 -4.05
CA ASP A 386 -23.25 49.78 -4.75
C ASP A 386 -21.82 49.43 -4.25
N ALA A 387 -21.70 48.84 -3.08
CA ALA A 387 -20.39 48.37 -2.59
C ALA A 387 -19.90 47.11 -3.29
N LEU A 388 -20.76 46.34 -3.95
CA LEU A 388 -20.42 45.21 -4.79
C LEU A 388 -19.98 45.73 -6.19
N LEU A 389 -18.69 45.79 -6.46
CA LEU A 389 -18.16 46.30 -7.71
C LEU A 389 -18.28 45.28 -8.86
N LYS A 390 -17.98 44.04 -8.58
CA LYS A 390 -18.06 42.93 -9.57
C LYS A 390 -18.29 41.60 -8.92
N ARG A 391 -19.05 40.73 -9.58
CA ARG A 391 -19.21 39.29 -9.34
C ARG A 391 -18.74 38.52 -10.57
N VAL A 392 -17.94 37.46 -10.35
CA VAL A 392 -17.57 36.49 -11.36
C VAL A 392 -17.68 35.12 -10.71
N ASP A 393 -18.41 34.20 -11.29
CA ASP A 393 -18.46 32.82 -10.77
C ASP A 393 -17.23 32.06 -11.26
N ILE A 394 -16.44 31.56 -10.33
CA ILE A 394 -15.19 30.80 -10.62
C ILE A 394 -15.36 29.34 -10.27
N ARG A 395 -14.79 28.45 -11.09
CA ARG A 395 -14.64 27.05 -10.79
C ARG A 395 -13.25 26.82 -10.21
N HIS A 396 -13.20 26.29 -9.02
CA HIS A 396 -11.95 26.07 -8.31
C HIS A 396 -12.04 24.82 -7.42
N SER A 397 -10.88 24.31 -7.03
CA SER A 397 -10.76 23.24 -6.05
C SER A 397 -11.19 23.74 -4.66
N TYR A 398 -12.19 23.09 -4.05
CA TYR A 398 -12.75 23.50 -2.77
C TYR A 398 -12.74 22.33 -1.78
N PRO A 399 -12.42 22.54 -0.51
CA PRO A 399 -12.39 21.46 0.47
C PRO A 399 -13.79 20.91 0.78
N HIS A 400 -13.93 19.60 0.72
CA HIS A 400 -15.14 18.82 1.00
C HIS A 400 -14.87 17.81 2.10
N CYS A 401 -15.91 17.45 2.84
CA CYS A 401 -15.84 16.36 3.81
C CYS A 401 -15.72 15.02 3.07
N TRP A 402 -14.68 14.27 3.35
CA TRP A 402 -14.38 12.96 2.74
C TRP A 402 -15.54 11.97 2.77
N ARG A 403 -16.45 12.13 3.72
CA ARG A 403 -17.54 11.19 3.95
C ARG A 403 -18.89 11.66 3.44
N THR A 404 -19.22 12.95 3.64
CA THR A 404 -20.51 13.51 3.23
C THR A 404 -20.47 14.14 1.83
N HIS A 405 -19.26 14.32 1.27
CA HIS A 405 -19.01 15.00 -0.02
C HIS A 405 -19.66 16.38 -0.10
N THR A 406 -19.84 17.03 1.06
CA THR A 406 -20.37 18.39 1.15
C THR A 406 -19.22 19.38 1.35
N PRO A 407 -19.29 20.59 0.78
CA PRO A 407 -18.31 21.61 1.04
C PRO A 407 -18.24 21.92 2.52
N ILE A 408 -17.04 22.01 3.06
CA ILE A 408 -16.80 22.34 4.46
C ILE A 408 -16.77 23.85 4.70
N ILE A 409 -16.79 24.24 5.97
CA ILE A 409 -16.54 25.61 6.41
C ILE A 409 -15.39 25.63 7.40
N PHE A 410 -14.76 26.80 7.61
CA PHE A 410 -13.93 27.04 8.77
C PHE A 410 -14.78 27.59 9.91
N ARG A 411 -14.66 27.02 11.10
CA ARG A 411 -15.43 27.42 12.27
C ARG A 411 -14.56 27.49 13.50
N ALA A 412 -14.43 28.67 14.12
CA ALA A 412 -13.76 28.81 15.39
C ALA A 412 -14.62 28.19 16.50
N THR A 413 -14.08 27.16 17.16
CA THR A 413 -14.77 26.45 18.22
C THR A 413 -13.75 25.87 19.19
N LYS A 414 -14.11 25.73 20.46
CA LYS A 414 -13.22 25.17 21.50
C LYS A 414 -12.99 23.69 21.20
N GLN A 415 -11.76 23.35 20.85
CA GLN A 415 -11.34 21.99 20.44
C GLN A 415 -10.10 21.56 21.19
N TRP A 416 -9.83 20.24 21.19
CA TRP A 416 -8.62 19.64 21.72
C TRP A 416 -7.61 19.44 20.60
N PHE A 417 -6.37 19.83 20.87
CA PHE A 417 -5.28 19.70 19.91
C PHE A 417 -4.07 19.03 20.55
N ILE A 418 -3.33 18.27 19.73
CA ILE A 418 -1.93 17.95 20.02
C ILE A 418 -1.09 19.05 19.38
N SER A 419 -0.35 19.77 20.20
CA SER A 419 0.54 20.83 19.74
C SER A 419 1.72 20.23 18.99
N ILE A 420 2.03 20.81 17.82
CA ILE A 420 3.14 20.36 16.98
C ILE A 420 4.40 21.18 17.24
N ASP A 421 4.24 22.44 17.63
CA ASP A 421 5.33 23.41 17.73
C ASP A 421 5.64 23.86 19.17
N ASP A 422 4.95 23.32 20.18
CA ASP A 422 5.33 23.51 21.57
C ASP A 422 6.48 22.56 21.93
N ALA A 423 7.48 23.08 22.63
CA ALA A 423 8.64 22.31 23.07
C ALA A 423 8.29 21.34 24.20
N TYR A 424 8.79 20.13 24.19
CA TYR A 424 8.52 19.09 25.20
C TYR A 424 9.70 18.16 25.41
N GLY A 425 9.53 17.22 26.34
CA GLY A 425 10.47 16.12 26.55
C GLY A 425 11.81 16.57 27.12
N LYS A 426 12.76 15.63 27.10
CA LYS A 426 14.10 15.87 27.75
C LYS A 426 14.98 16.81 26.94
N GLU A 427 14.87 16.77 25.61
CA GLU A 427 15.69 17.58 24.70
C GLU A 427 15.09 18.96 24.43
N ASN A 428 13.90 19.26 24.97
CA ASN A 428 13.16 20.51 24.77
C ASN A 428 13.00 20.90 23.30
N LYS A 429 12.70 19.87 22.46
CA LYS A 429 12.40 20.02 21.04
C LYS A 429 10.90 20.03 20.80
N THR A 430 10.49 20.55 19.65
CA THR A 430 9.10 20.46 19.20
C THR A 430 8.80 19.06 18.64
N LEU A 431 7.51 18.70 18.60
CA LEU A 431 7.08 17.44 17.99
C LEU A 431 7.43 17.39 16.49
N ARG A 432 7.36 18.54 15.80
CA ARG A 432 7.79 18.69 14.40
C ARG A 432 9.27 18.38 14.22
N GLU A 433 10.14 18.99 15.02
CA GLU A 433 11.60 18.76 14.95
C GLU A 433 11.94 17.29 15.19
N ASN A 434 11.32 16.66 16.20
CA ASN A 434 11.52 15.24 16.48
C ASN A 434 11.05 14.35 15.34
N ALA A 435 9.87 14.62 14.76
CA ALA A 435 9.32 13.86 13.64
C ALA A 435 10.19 13.97 12.39
N LEU A 436 10.65 15.18 12.04
CA LEU A 436 11.52 15.41 10.88
C LEU A 436 12.87 14.70 11.07
N ASN A 437 13.46 14.75 12.27
CA ASN A 437 14.70 14.04 12.58
C ASN A 437 14.54 12.51 12.44
N VAL A 438 13.41 11.95 12.88
CA VAL A 438 13.13 10.52 12.70
C VAL A 438 13.04 10.17 11.22
N VAL A 439 12.30 10.94 10.42
CA VAL A 439 12.12 10.69 8.99
C VAL A 439 13.44 10.63 8.21
N GLU A 440 14.43 11.45 8.57
CA GLU A 440 15.75 11.40 7.95
C GLU A 440 16.49 10.07 8.18
N ASN A 441 16.20 9.37 9.28
CA ASN A 441 16.87 8.14 9.68
C ASN A 441 16.09 6.85 9.34
N LEU A 442 14.88 6.96 8.82
CA LEU A 442 14.08 5.80 8.41
C LEU A 442 14.49 5.27 7.03
N THR A 443 14.22 4.00 6.77
CA THR A 443 14.34 3.41 5.43
C THR A 443 12.99 3.48 4.71
N PHE A 444 13.01 3.88 3.44
CA PHE A 444 11.79 3.98 2.62
C PHE A 444 11.86 3.08 1.39
N TYR A 445 10.75 2.41 1.12
CA TYR A 445 10.52 1.61 -0.09
C TYR A 445 9.22 2.11 -0.77
N PRO A 446 9.28 2.88 -1.87
CA PRO A 446 10.44 3.51 -2.49
C PRO A 446 10.93 4.77 -1.74
N GLU A 447 12.14 5.22 -2.06
CA GLU A 447 12.80 6.36 -1.39
C GLU A 447 12.04 7.69 -1.52
N TRP A 448 11.23 7.90 -2.56
CA TRP A 448 10.42 9.12 -2.71
C TRP A 448 9.44 9.34 -1.53
N GLY A 449 9.08 8.27 -0.83
CA GLY A 449 8.21 8.33 0.36
C GLY A 449 8.77 9.25 1.45
N ARG A 450 10.10 9.33 1.61
CA ARG A 450 10.76 10.24 2.53
C ARG A 450 10.38 11.69 2.29
N ASN A 451 10.60 12.18 1.06
CA ASN A 451 10.33 13.57 0.71
C ASN A 451 8.84 13.90 0.87
N ARG A 452 7.96 12.96 0.55
CA ARG A 452 6.51 13.13 0.70
C ARG A 452 6.11 13.25 2.17
N LEU A 453 6.59 12.37 3.04
CA LEU A 453 6.27 12.42 4.47
C LEU A 453 6.85 13.68 5.11
N LYS A 454 8.08 14.05 4.75
CA LYS A 454 8.76 15.26 5.22
C LYS A 454 7.97 16.52 4.88
N ALA A 455 7.61 16.72 3.61
CA ALA A 455 6.83 17.89 3.17
C ALA A 455 5.48 18.01 3.90
N MET A 456 4.82 16.87 4.16
CA MET A 456 3.56 16.86 4.92
C MET A 456 3.75 17.21 6.40
N LEU A 457 4.87 16.83 7.01
CA LEU A 457 5.18 17.19 8.40
C LEU A 457 5.61 18.67 8.53
N GLU A 458 6.36 19.20 7.56
CA GLU A 458 6.79 20.60 7.55
C GLU A 458 5.61 21.57 7.54
N GLY A 459 4.57 21.28 6.75
CA GLY A 459 3.38 22.13 6.64
C GLY A 459 2.23 21.77 7.60
N ARG A 460 2.40 20.77 8.49
CA ARG A 460 1.29 20.29 9.31
C ARG A 460 0.92 21.27 10.43
N PRO A 461 -0.36 21.70 10.58
CA PRO A 461 -0.84 22.45 11.73
C PRO A 461 -0.98 21.55 12.98
N ASP A 462 -1.26 22.17 14.14
CA ASP A 462 -1.67 21.40 15.34
C ASP A 462 -2.78 20.42 15.02
N TRP A 463 -2.67 19.22 15.54
CA TRP A 463 -3.62 18.16 15.24
C TRP A 463 -4.90 18.28 16.08
N CYS A 464 -6.00 18.69 15.47
CA CYS A 464 -7.33 18.68 16.10
C CYS A 464 -7.83 17.26 16.30
N ILE A 465 -7.84 16.78 17.55
CA ILE A 465 -8.19 15.40 17.90
C ILE A 465 -9.61 15.23 18.42
N SER A 466 -10.37 16.29 18.64
CA SER A 466 -11.75 16.21 19.17
C SER A 466 -12.79 16.10 18.06
N ARG A 467 -13.79 15.24 18.28
CA ARG A 467 -14.95 15.06 17.40
C ARG A 467 -16.23 15.15 18.22
N GLN A 468 -17.24 15.81 17.65
CA GLN A 468 -18.57 16.00 18.26
C GLN A 468 -19.52 14.90 17.79
N ARG A 469 -19.10 13.63 18.00
CA ARG A 469 -19.85 12.44 17.60
C ARG A 469 -20.02 11.51 18.80
N ASP A 470 -20.76 10.40 18.64
CA ASP A 470 -21.09 9.50 19.72
C ASP A 470 -20.31 8.17 19.70
N TRP A 471 -19.74 7.76 18.53
CA TRP A 471 -19.06 6.47 18.39
C TRP A 471 -17.55 6.64 18.26
N GLY A 472 -16.83 6.50 19.35
CA GLY A 472 -15.37 6.60 19.50
C GLY A 472 -14.98 6.60 20.97
N VAL A 473 -13.67 6.64 21.23
CA VAL A 473 -13.13 6.75 22.59
C VAL A 473 -13.31 8.18 23.11
N PRO A 474 -13.92 8.40 24.28
CA PRO A 474 -14.11 9.75 24.81
C PRO A 474 -12.78 10.39 25.22
N ILE A 475 -12.66 11.70 25.02
CA ILE A 475 -11.65 12.52 25.66
C ILE A 475 -12.08 12.70 27.13
N ALA A 476 -11.83 11.67 27.94
CA ALA A 476 -12.44 11.51 29.26
C ALA A 476 -11.73 12.30 30.37
N PHE A 477 -11.93 13.60 30.37
CA PHE A 477 -11.47 14.48 31.44
C PHE A 477 -12.63 15.09 32.25
N PHE A 478 -12.38 15.40 33.49
CA PHE A 478 -13.31 16.22 34.30
C PHE A 478 -12.92 17.68 34.19
N ARG A 479 -13.95 18.53 34.07
CA ARG A 479 -13.84 19.99 34.12
C ARG A 479 -14.41 20.49 35.44
N ASN A 480 -13.70 21.37 36.08
CA ASN A 480 -14.25 22.08 37.26
C ASN A 480 -15.22 23.18 36.79
N LYS A 481 -16.47 23.10 37.19
CA LYS A 481 -17.52 24.07 36.81
C LYS A 481 -17.29 25.50 37.28
N LYS A 482 -16.46 25.68 38.34
CA LYS A 482 -16.21 27.01 38.95
C LYS A 482 -14.99 27.69 38.30
N THR A 483 -13.95 26.92 37.95
CA THR A 483 -12.68 27.48 37.42
C THR A 483 -12.56 27.31 35.91
N ASP A 484 -13.44 26.51 35.27
CA ASP A 484 -13.34 26.07 33.86
C ASP A 484 -12.05 25.25 33.55
N GLU A 485 -11.31 24.86 34.58
CA GLU A 485 -10.07 24.11 34.44
C GLU A 485 -10.29 22.62 34.32
N ILE A 486 -9.42 21.96 33.52
CA ILE A 486 -9.40 20.51 33.39
C ILE A 486 -8.62 19.88 34.55
N VAL A 487 -9.17 18.81 35.11
CA VAL A 487 -8.53 18.03 36.18
C VAL A 487 -7.52 17.06 35.59
N PHE A 488 -6.24 17.37 35.69
CA PHE A 488 -5.13 16.50 35.30
C PHE A 488 -4.50 15.81 36.53
N ASP A 489 -5.27 15.01 37.25
CA ASP A 489 -4.77 14.18 38.34
C ASP A 489 -4.43 12.78 37.84
N GLU A 490 -3.18 12.36 37.94
CA GLU A 490 -2.68 11.08 37.40
C GLU A 490 -3.42 9.86 37.99
N LYS A 491 -3.85 9.93 39.25
CA LYS A 491 -4.60 8.84 39.90
C LYS A 491 -6.01 8.77 39.36
N VAL A 492 -6.66 9.91 39.10
CA VAL A 492 -8.00 9.97 38.50
C VAL A 492 -7.94 9.42 37.07
N LEU A 493 -6.94 9.84 36.28
CA LEU A 493 -6.75 9.39 34.91
C LEU A 493 -6.50 7.87 34.83
N ASN A 494 -5.61 7.36 35.69
CA ASN A 494 -5.34 5.93 35.77
C ASN A 494 -6.56 5.11 36.21
N TYR A 495 -7.35 5.62 37.13
CA TYR A 495 -8.57 4.96 37.59
C TYR A 495 -9.63 4.92 36.48
N THR A 496 -9.83 6.00 35.76
CA THR A 496 -10.69 6.04 34.57
C THR A 496 -10.24 5.01 33.53
N ALA A 497 -8.92 4.91 33.27
CA ALA A 497 -8.39 3.89 32.36
C ALA A 497 -8.66 2.45 32.82
N MET A 498 -8.59 2.18 34.14
CA MET A 498 -8.93 0.87 34.70
C MET A 498 -10.42 0.55 34.55
N ILE A 499 -11.30 1.53 34.72
CA ILE A 499 -12.74 1.39 34.47
C ILE A 499 -12.98 1.04 32.98
N PHE A 500 -12.31 1.74 32.05
CA PHE A 500 -12.43 1.45 30.62
C PHE A 500 -11.94 0.04 30.29
N GLU A 501 -10.87 -0.43 30.92
CA GLU A 501 -10.36 -1.79 30.72
C GLU A 501 -11.34 -2.86 31.17
N GLN A 502 -12.13 -2.58 32.21
CA GLN A 502 -13.09 -3.53 32.78
C GLN A 502 -14.47 -3.46 32.12
N PHE A 503 -14.96 -2.26 31.82
CA PHE A 503 -16.35 -2.01 31.41
C PHE A 503 -16.47 -1.39 30.01
N GLY A 504 -15.36 -1.08 29.35
CA GLY A 504 -15.33 -0.32 28.11
C GLY A 504 -15.49 1.19 28.32
N CYS A 505 -15.21 1.98 27.31
CA CYS A 505 -15.32 3.44 27.40
C CYS A 505 -16.80 3.93 27.43
N ASP A 506 -17.78 3.06 27.22
CA ASP A 506 -19.20 3.33 27.42
C ASP A 506 -19.51 3.73 28.88
N ALA A 507 -18.71 3.22 29.83
CA ALA A 507 -18.76 3.59 31.25
C ALA A 507 -18.66 5.11 31.48
N TRP A 508 -17.97 5.86 30.60
CA TRP A 508 -17.90 7.32 30.70
C TRP A 508 -19.25 8.00 30.58
N TYR A 509 -20.20 7.41 29.86
CA TYR A 509 -21.53 7.94 29.66
C TYR A 509 -22.54 7.38 30.65
N ASP A 510 -22.38 6.12 31.07
CA ASP A 510 -23.38 5.39 31.86
C ASP A 510 -23.18 5.51 33.38
N MET A 511 -21.94 5.70 33.86
CA MET A 511 -21.61 5.82 35.29
C MET A 511 -21.73 7.26 35.77
N GLU A 512 -22.06 7.45 37.06
CA GLU A 512 -22.01 8.75 37.70
C GLU A 512 -20.56 9.24 37.93
N ILE A 513 -20.34 10.56 38.06
CA ILE A 513 -19.00 11.12 38.30
C ILE A 513 -18.37 10.53 39.56
N SER A 514 -19.16 10.31 40.64
CA SER A 514 -18.68 9.70 41.88
C SER A 514 -18.13 8.29 41.72
N GLU A 515 -18.61 7.54 40.74
CA GLU A 515 -18.13 6.17 40.44
C GLU A 515 -16.86 6.17 39.58
N LEU A 516 -16.65 7.22 38.80
CA LEU A 516 -15.49 7.41 37.93
C LEU A 516 -14.27 8.05 38.63
N LEU A 517 -14.49 8.61 39.83
CA LEU A 517 -13.40 9.12 40.67
C LEU A 517 -12.88 8.02 41.60
N TYR A 518 -11.53 7.90 41.68
CA TYR A 518 -10.97 6.91 42.59
C TYR A 518 -11.30 7.26 44.06
N PRO A 519 -11.56 6.26 44.93
CA PRO A 519 -11.84 6.49 46.34
C PRO A 519 -10.70 7.26 47.01
N GLY A 520 -11.03 8.42 47.60
CA GLY A 520 -10.02 9.29 48.26
C GLY A 520 -9.37 10.33 47.34
N SER A 521 -9.94 10.61 46.16
CA SER A 521 -9.46 11.70 45.27
C SER A 521 -9.51 13.10 45.94
N GLY A 522 -10.39 13.29 46.91
CA GLY A 522 -10.64 14.61 47.52
C GLY A 522 -11.42 15.57 46.62
N LEU A 523 -11.82 15.13 45.43
CA LEU A 523 -12.61 15.93 44.50
C LEU A 523 -14.12 15.79 44.83
N ASN A 524 -14.83 16.92 44.76
CA ASN A 524 -16.26 16.92 44.93
C ASN A 524 -16.95 16.69 43.58
N PRO A 525 -17.68 15.57 43.39
CA PRO A 525 -18.38 15.29 42.13
C PRO A 525 -19.34 16.39 41.67
N ASP A 526 -19.96 17.14 42.58
CA ASP A 526 -20.90 18.21 42.25
C ASP A 526 -20.24 19.42 41.58
N ASP A 527 -18.94 19.63 41.85
CA ASP A 527 -18.15 20.71 41.28
C ASP A 527 -17.57 20.33 39.90
N LEU A 528 -17.78 19.10 39.41
CA LEU A 528 -17.20 18.56 38.19
C LEU A 528 -18.26 18.31 37.12
N GLU A 529 -17.82 18.42 35.87
CA GLU A 529 -18.57 17.97 34.70
C GLU A 529 -17.68 17.09 33.82
N LYS A 530 -18.29 16.15 33.06
CA LYS A 530 -17.61 15.31 32.08
C LYS A 530 -17.43 16.06 30.77
N THR A 531 -16.26 15.96 30.16
CA THR A 531 -16.10 16.34 28.75
C THR A 531 -16.90 15.41 27.84
N THR A 532 -17.37 15.91 26.69
CA THR A 532 -18.32 15.20 25.83
C THR A 532 -17.77 14.77 24.48
N ASP A 533 -16.63 15.35 24.07
CA ASP A 533 -16.00 15.05 22.79
C ASP A 533 -15.39 13.65 22.81
N ILE A 534 -15.33 13.02 21.62
CA ILE A 534 -14.58 11.79 21.38
C ILE A 534 -13.32 12.08 20.61
N LEU A 535 -12.39 11.12 20.61
CA LEU A 535 -11.16 11.18 19.84
C LEU A 535 -11.42 11.04 18.32
N ASP A 536 -10.55 11.66 17.55
CA ASP A 536 -10.35 11.38 16.14
C ASP A 536 -9.95 9.92 15.93
N VAL A 537 -10.56 9.23 15.00
CA VAL A 537 -10.26 7.81 14.71
C VAL A 537 -8.79 7.60 14.27
N TRP A 538 -8.14 8.61 13.69
CA TRP A 538 -6.72 8.56 13.39
C TRP A 538 -5.84 8.52 14.66
N PHE A 539 -6.36 8.96 15.79
CA PHE A 539 -5.70 8.78 17.09
C PHE A 539 -5.80 7.33 17.55
N ASP A 540 -6.94 6.67 17.35
CA ASP A 540 -7.14 5.26 17.68
C ASP A 540 -6.15 4.38 16.91
N SER A 541 -6.13 4.51 15.59
CA SER A 541 -5.17 3.78 14.74
C SER A 541 -3.72 4.20 14.98
N GLY A 542 -3.45 5.48 15.26
CA GLY A 542 -2.13 5.98 15.64
C GLY A 542 -1.58 5.36 16.93
N SER A 543 -2.48 4.97 17.86
CA SER A 543 -2.12 4.36 19.15
C SER A 543 -1.86 2.84 19.08
N THR A 544 -2.02 2.21 17.90
CA THR A 544 -1.85 0.76 17.74
C THR A 544 -0.48 0.26 18.16
N GLN A 545 0.58 1.05 17.95
CA GLN A 545 1.93 0.71 18.39
C GLN A 545 1.99 0.52 19.93
N ASN A 546 1.29 1.34 20.70
CA ASN A 546 1.23 1.20 22.16
C ASN A 546 0.33 0.01 22.56
N ALA A 547 -0.88 -0.04 22.03
CA ALA A 547 -1.88 -1.06 22.38
C ALA A 547 -1.50 -2.48 21.93
N VAL A 548 -0.72 -2.64 20.85
CA VAL A 548 -0.38 -3.93 20.26
C VAL A 548 1.07 -4.32 20.54
N LEU A 549 2.06 -3.47 20.16
CA LEU A 549 3.47 -3.83 20.22
C LEU A 549 4.07 -3.65 21.62
N ARG A 550 3.69 -2.60 22.34
CA ARG A 550 4.27 -2.24 23.65
C ARG A 550 3.53 -2.84 24.85
N SER A 551 2.20 -2.99 24.73
CA SER A 551 1.33 -3.42 25.84
C SER A 551 1.55 -4.88 26.26
N ARG A 552 2.12 -5.71 25.38
CA ARG A 552 2.26 -7.17 25.55
C ARG A 552 0.92 -7.93 25.71
N ASN A 553 -0.18 -7.29 25.30
CA ASN A 553 -1.49 -7.95 25.26
C ASN A 553 -1.61 -8.90 24.06
N TYR A 554 -0.71 -8.76 23.07
CA TYR A 554 -0.67 -9.53 21.84
C TYR A 554 0.74 -10.09 21.62
N ASP A 555 0.83 -11.24 20.96
CA ASP A 555 2.11 -11.81 20.49
C ASP A 555 2.51 -11.16 19.15
N ALA A 556 2.79 -9.86 19.21
CA ALA A 556 2.94 -9.00 18.03
C ALA A 556 4.39 -8.70 17.61
N GLY A 557 5.38 -9.34 18.24
CA GLY A 557 6.80 -9.19 17.91
C GLY A 557 7.48 -8.05 18.67
N THR A 558 8.29 -7.26 17.97
CA THR A 558 9.18 -6.27 18.55
C THR A 558 8.67 -4.83 18.36
N PHE A 559 9.07 -3.95 19.26
CA PHE A 559 8.90 -2.51 19.14
C PHE A 559 10.30 -1.85 19.17
N PRO A 560 10.61 -0.88 18.28
CA PRO A 560 9.83 -0.49 17.08
C PRO A 560 9.61 -1.63 16.09
N ALA A 561 8.53 -1.57 15.29
CA ALA A 561 8.31 -2.50 14.20
C ALA A 561 9.42 -2.39 13.14
N ASP A 562 9.76 -3.50 12.49
CA ASP A 562 10.73 -3.47 11.39
C ASP A 562 10.15 -2.77 10.17
N MET A 563 8.85 -2.93 9.92
CA MET A 563 8.19 -2.33 8.76
C MET A 563 6.74 -1.93 9.04
N TYR A 564 6.35 -0.76 8.51
CA TYR A 564 4.97 -0.38 8.23
C TYR A 564 4.74 -0.40 6.72
N LEU A 565 3.63 -0.98 6.28
CA LEU A 565 3.30 -1.12 4.86
C LEU A 565 1.87 -0.70 4.60
N GLU A 566 1.66 0.36 3.80
CA GLU A 566 0.33 0.84 3.41
C GLU A 566 0.36 1.57 2.06
N GLY A 567 -0.82 2.03 1.61
CA GLY A 567 -0.98 2.86 0.44
C GLY A 567 -0.38 4.25 0.58
N SER A 568 -0.18 4.92 -0.55
CA SER A 568 0.45 6.26 -0.62
C SER A 568 -0.37 7.37 0.07
N ASP A 569 -1.67 7.17 0.30
CA ASP A 569 -2.54 8.05 1.09
C ASP A 569 -2.15 8.07 2.58
N GLN A 570 -1.53 7.00 3.08
CA GLN A 570 -1.20 6.86 4.49
C GLN A 570 -0.01 7.71 4.95
N HIS A 571 0.68 8.41 4.04
CA HIS A 571 1.61 9.47 4.42
C HIS A 571 0.92 10.64 5.13
N ARG A 572 -0.37 10.89 4.83
CA ARG A 572 -1.21 11.86 5.54
C ARG A 572 -2.07 11.21 6.61
N GLY A 573 -2.17 9.88 6.64
CA GLY A 573 -2.94 9.08 7.59
C GLY A 573 -2.08 8.37 8.62
N TRP A 574 -2.11 7.04 8.61
CA TRP A 574 -1.56 6.16 9.65
C TRP A 574 -0.05 6.27 9.88
N PHE A 575 0.75 6.45 8.82
CA PHE A 575 2.20 6.66 8.99
C PHE A 575 2.48 7.88 9.86
N GLN A 576 1.73 8.95 9.65
CA GLN A 576 1.90 10.20 10.36
C GLN A 576 1.27 10.16 11.75
N SER A 577 0.03 9.64 11.89
CA SER A 577 -0.64 9.57 13.20
C SER A 577 0.12 8.66 14.16
N SER A 578 0.60 7.50 13.68
CA SER A 578 1.44 6.58 14.48
C SER A 578 2.76 7.23 14.92
N LEU A 579 3.43 7.97 14.01
CA LEU A 579 4.66 8.69 14.32
C LEU A 579 4.44 9.75 15.41
N LEU A 580 3.42 10.58 15.21
CA LEU A 580 3.16 11.71 16.10
C LEU A 580 2.70 11.25 17.50
N THR A 581 1.78 10.28 17.60
CA THR A 581 1.35 9.76 18.90
C THR A 581 2.52 9.13 19.66
N THR A 582 3.34 8.33 18.97
CA THR A 582 4.46 7.64 19.60
C THR A 582 5.53 8.62 20.08
N LEU A 583 5.90 9.58 19.25
CA LEU A 583 6.88 10.61 19.62
C LEU A 583 6.37 11.50 20.75
N ALA A 584 5.09 11.91 20.68
CA ALA A 584 4.49 12.74 21.71
C ALA A 584 4.40 12.04 23.09
N SER A 585 4.26 10.71 23.12
CA SER A 585 4.14 9.94 24.37
C SER A 585 5.46 9.38 24.90
N SER A 586 6.43 9.05 24.01
CA SER A 586 7.62 8.28 24.39
C SER A 586 8.93 8.70 23.74
N GLU A 587 8.93 9.65 22.83
CA GLU A 587 10.10 10.14 22.08
C GLU A 587 10.80 9.04 21.24
N ILE A 588 10.11 7.92 20.92
CA ILE A 588 10.65 6.78 20.16
C ILE A 588 9.89 6.66 18.85
N ALA A 589 10.58 6.36 17.74
CA ALA A 589 9.93 6.08 16.47
C ALA A 589 9.14 4.74 16.53
N PRO A 590 7.92 4.64 15.95
CA PRO A 590 7.14 3.39 15.99
C PRO A 590 7.64 2.31 15.03
N TYR A 591 8.40 2.67 14.03
CA TYR A 591 8.85 1.80 12.94
C TYR A 591 10.27 2.18 12.48
N LYS A 592 10.96 1.21 11.83
CA LYS A 592 12.30 1.37 11.26
C LYS A 592 12.25 1.64 9.75
N SER A 593 11.24 1.10 9.07
CA SER A 593 11.05 1.30 7.63
C SER A 593 9.60 1.48 7.25
N ILE A 594 9.38 2.15 6.12
CA ILE A 594 8.07 2.32 5.48
C ILE A 594 8.12 1.76 4.07
N LEU A 595 7.19 0.86 3.75
CA LEU A 595 6.93 0.44 2.39
C LEU A 595 5.60 1.04 1.93
N THR A 596 5.61 1.68 0.77
CA THR A 596 4.44 2.38 0.21
C THR A 596 4.04 1.78 -1.11
N HIS A 597 2.77 1.44 -1.27
CA HIS A 597 2.20 1.04 -2.56
C HIS A 597 1.27 2.11 -3.14
N GLY A 598 1.12 2.10 -4.48
CA GLY A 598 0.15 2.94 -5.19
C GLY A 598 -1.28 2.44 -5.03
N PHE A 599 -2.22 3.14 -5.68
CA PHE A 599 -3.63 2.75 -5.73
C PHE A 599 -3.88 1.68 -6.81
N THR A 600 -4.96 0.94 -6.64
CA THR A 600 -5.46 0.04 -7.67
C THR A 600 -6.38 0.80 -8.63
N VAL A 601 -6.07 0.76 -9.92
CA VAL A 601 -6.79 1.44 -10.98
C VAL A 601 -7.23 0.45 -12.06
N ASP A 602 -8.18 0.84 -12.90
CA ASP A 602 -8.59 0.02 -14.02
C ASP A 602 -7.53 0.00 -15.15
N GLU A 603 -7.81 -0.72 -16.23
CA GLU A 603 -6.88 -0.86 -17.37
C GLU A 603 -6.48 0.48 -17.99
N LYS A 604 -7.36 1.48 -17.91
CA LYS A 604 -7.13 2.83 -18.45
C LYS A 604 -6.37 3.74 -17.48
N GLY A 605 -6.14 3.29 -16.24
CA GLY A 605 -5.55 4.09 -15.17
C GLY A 605 -6.54 4.97 -14.42
N GLU A 606 -7.85 4.67 -14.51
CA GLU A 606 -8.87 5.42 -13.81
C GLU A 606 -9.21 4.78 -12.45
N LYS A 607 -9.54 5.62 -11.47
CA LYS A 607 -10.03 5.18 -10.15
C LYS A 607 -11.29 4.32 -10.33
N MET A 608 -11.28 3.14 -9.71
CA MET A 608 -12.43 2.24 -9.75
C MET A 608 -13.57 2.76 -8.87
N SER A 609 -14.79 2.76 -9.40
CA SER A 609 -16.01 3.10 -8.66
C SER A 609 -17.22 2.32 -9.14
N LYS A 610 -18.17 2.07 -8.23
CA LYS A 610 -19.42 1.39 -8.58
C LYS A 610 -20.24 2.17 -9.62
N SER A 611 -20.19 3.49 -9.59
CA SER A 611 -20.88 4.36 -10.53
C SER A 611 -20.34 4.28 -11.95
N LYS A 612 -19.02 4.04 -12.12
CA LYS A 612 -18.37 3.83 -13.42
C LYS A 612 -18.50 2.38 -13.92
N GLY A 613 -18.87 1.43 -13.05
CA GLY A 613 -19.00 0.01 -13.41
C GLY A 613 -17.66 -0.69 -13.70
N ASN A 614 -16.53 -0.08 -13.33
CA ASN A 614 -15.17 -0.59 -13.60
C ASN A 614 -14.53 -1.29 -12.38
N VAL A 615 -15.33 -1.65 -11.38
CA VAL A 615 -14.83 -2.29 -10.14
C VAL A 615 -14.48 -3.75 -10.39
N VAL A 616 -13.25 -4.13 -10.07
CA VAL A 616 -12.81 -5.52 -9.95
C VAL A 616 -12.94 -5.94 -8.50
N ALA A 617 -13.88 -6.82 -8.20
CA ALA A 617 -14.11 -7.32 -6.85
C ALA A 617 -13.23 -8.56 -6.57
N PRO A 618 -12.53 -8.65 -5.41
CA PRO A 618 -11.71 -9.81 -5.05
C PRO A 618 -12.47 -11.13 -5.13
N ASP A 619 -13.68 -11.20 -4.61
CA ASP A 619 -14.53 -12.39 -4.63
C ASP A 619 -14.76 -12.93 -6.06
N LYS A 620 -14.94 -12.05 -7.06
CA LYS A 620 -15.05 -12.46 -8.46
C LYS A 620 -13.74 -13.06 -8.97
N VAL A 621 -12.60 -12.44 -8.65
CA VAL A 621 -11.28 -12.94 -9.06
C VAL A 621 -11.01 -14.30 -8.44
N LEU A 622 -11.30 -14.47 -7.15
CA LEU A 622 -11.10 -15.75 -6.45
C LEU A 622 -11.93 -16.88 -7.07
N LYS A 623 -13.19 -16.62 -7.43
CA LYS A 623 -14.08 -17.62 -8.05
C LYS A 623 -13.66 -17.99 -9.46
N GLU A 624 -13.05 -17.10 -10.21
CA GLU A 624 -12.69 -17.33 -11.61
C GLU A 624 -11.25 -17.84 -11.76
N TYR A 625 -10.31 -17.27 -11.02
CA TYR A 625 -8.88 -17.54 -11.18
C TYR A 625 -8.23 -18.23 -9.97
N GLY A 626 -8.77 -18.05 -8.76
CA GLY A 626 -8.15 -18.42 -7.51
C GLY A 626 -7.29 -17.31 -6.90
N SER A 627 -6.88 -17.52 -5.64
CA SER A 627 -6.12 -16.52 -4.89
C SER A 627 -4.67 -16.43 -5.38
N GLU A 628 -4.04 -17.51 -5.79
CA GLU A 628 -2.64 -17.50 -6.24
C GLU A 628 -2.41 -16.72 -7.53
N ILE A 629 -3.43 -16.62 -8.40
CA ILE A 629 -3.33 -15.73 -9.56
C ILE A 629 -3.39 -14.27 -9.13
N LEU A 630 -4.20 -13.93 -8.13
CA LEU A 630 -4.24 -12.60 -7.56
C LEU A 630 -2.93 -12.27 -6.81
N ARG A 631 -2.38 -13.22 -6.06
CA ARG A 631 -1.08 -13.10 -5.40
C ARG A 631 0.05 -12.89 -6.41
N LEU A 632 0.02 -13.64 -7.50
CA LEU A 632 0.99 -13.49 -8.58
C LEU A 632 0.88 -12.14 -9.27
N TRP A 633 -0.35 -11.63 -9.48
CA TRP A 633 -0.56 -10.26 -9.97
C TRP A 633 0.07 -9.22 -9.05
N VAL A 634 -0.13 -9.32 -7.73
CA VAL A 634 0.50 -8.42 -6.75
C VAL A 634 2.03 -8.48 -6.86
N ALA A 635 2.61 -9.68 -6.91
CA ALA A 635 4.05 -9.86 -6.96
C ALA A 635 4.67 -9.45 -8.31
N MET A 636 3.92 -9.55 -9.42
CA MET A 636 4.38 -9.16 -10.77
C MET A 636 4.17 -7.67 -11.06
N SER A 637 3.38 -6.98 -10.26
CA SER A 637 3.12 -5.56 -10.44
C SER A 637 4.24 -4.73 -9.83
N ASP A 638 4.55 -3.59 -10.48
CA ASP A 638 5.35 -2.53 -9.86
C ASP A 638 4.45 -1.73 -8.91
N TYR A 639 4.41 -2.15 -7.65
CA TYR A 639 3.54 -1.56 -6.63
C TYR A 639 3.99 -0.14 -6.20
N GLN A 640 5.16 0.33 -6.62
CA GLN A 640 5.66 1.68 -6.32
C GLN A 640 4.87 2.79 -7.02
N SER A 641 4.06 2.42 -8.00
CA SER A 641 3.13 3.29 -8.74
C SER A 641 1.71 2.72 -8.69
N ASP A 642 0.74 3.40 -9.29
CA ASP A 642 -0.64 2.91 -9.37
C ASP A 642 -0.72 1.62 -10.18
N LEU A 643 -1.38 0.61 -9.61
CA LEU A 643 -1.44 -0.75 -10.14
C LEU A 643 -2.68 -0.94 -10.99
N LYS A 644 -2.47 -1.28 -12.25
CA LYS A 644 -3.56 -1.64 -13.14
C LYS A 644 -4.02 -3.08 -12.91
N ILE A 645 -5.34 -3.28 -12.89
CA ILE A 645 -5.94 -4.61 -12.88
C ILE A 645 -7.04 -4.70 -13.93
N SER A 646 -7.02 -5.79 -14.69
CA SER A 646 -8.05 -6.13 -15.67
C SER A 646 -8.06 -7.64 -15.88
N ASP A 647 -9.11 -8.14 -16.53
CA ASP A 647 -9.21 -9.55 -16.91
C ASP A 647 -8.04 -10.00 -17.81
N ASN A 648 -7.57 -9.14 -18.72
CA ASN A 648 -6.39 -9.42 -19.56
C ASN A 648 -5.12 -9.59 -18.74
N ILE A 649 -4.90 -8.74 -17.76
CA ILE A 649 -3.72 -8.81 -16.86
C ILE A 649 -3.78 -10.10 -16.03
N LEU A 650 -4.95 -10.46 -15.51
CA LEU A 650 -5.14 -11.71 -14.76
C LEU A 650 -4.91 -12.95 -15.65
N LYS A 651 -5.33 -12.93 -16.91
CA LYS A 651 -5.02 -13.99 -17.88
C LYS A 651 -3.52 -14.12 -18.13
N GLN A 652 -2.80 -13.03 -18.29
CA GLN A 652 -1.33 -13.07 -18.44
C GLN A 652 -0.65 -13.69 -17.21
N ASN A 653 -1.10 -13.35 -16.00
CA ASN A 653 -0.59 -13.98 -14.77
C ASN A 653 -0.94 -15.48 -14.70
N SER A 654 -2.11 -15.87 -15.19
CA SER A 654 -2.49 -17.29 -15.29
C SER A 654 -1.59 -18.07 -16.26
N GLU A 655 -1.13 -17.43 -17.35
CA GLU A 655 -0.13 -18.03 -18.26
C GLU A 655 1.22 -18.21 -17.58
N LEU A 656 1.68 -17.21 -16.83
CA LEU A 656 2.92 -17.32 -16.05
C LEU A 656 2.81 -18.44 -15.00
N TYR A 657 1.68 -18.48 -14.27
CA TYR A 657 1.40 -19.56 -13.31
C TYR A 657 1.50 -20.94 -13.99
N ARG A 658 0.89 -21.12 -15.15
CA ARG A 658 0.95 -22.38 -15.90
C ARG A 658 2.37 -22.77 -16.28
N LYS A 659 3.20 -21.80 -16.69
CA LYS A 659 4.62 -22.06 -17.01
C LYS A 659 5.38 -22.55 -15.79
N ILE A 660 5.24 -21.87 -14.64
CA ILE A 660 5.88 -22.26 -13.39
C ILE A 660 5.44 -23.67 -13.00
N ARG A 661 4.12 -23.94 -13.00
CA ARG A 661 3.56 -25.23 -12.62
C ARG A 661 4.00 -26.35 -13.57
N ASN A 662 4.00 -26.13 -14.88
CA ASN A 662 4.43 -27.12 -15.86
C ASN A 662 5.92 -27.44 -15.74
N THR A 663 6.77 -26.44 -15.53
CA THR A 663 8.20 -26.65 -15.30
C THR A 663 8.43 -27.45 -14.02
N ALA A 664 7.78 -27.07 -12.92
CA ALA A 664 7.85 -27.81 -11.67
C ALA A 664 7.39 -29.26 -11.86
N ARG A 665 6.27 -29.50 -12.55
CA ARG A 665 5.76 -30.85 -12.86
C ARG A 665 6.76 -31.69 -13.68
N PHE A 666 7.41 -31.07 -14.67
CA PHE A 666 8.44 -31.75 -15.46
C PHE A 666 9.64 -32.17 -14.60
N LEU A 667 10.11 -31.26 -13.74
CA LEU A 667 11.20 -31.54 -12.81
C LEU A 667 10.83 -32.70 -11.87
N LEU A 668 9.66 -32.64 -11.21
CA LEU A 668 9.18 -33.71 -10.33
C LEU A 668 9.16 -35.08 -11.02
N ALA A 669 8.59 -35.10 -12.24
CA ALA A 669 8.40 -36.33 -13.00
C ALA A 669 9.75 -37.02 -13.35
N ASN A 670 10.77 -36.20 -13.65
CA ASN A 670 12.08 -36.68 -14.05
C ASN A 670 12.99 -37.06 -12.89
N VAL A 671 12.71 -36.58 -11.68
CA VAL A 671 13.49 -36.95 -10.47
C VAL A 671 12.77 -37.97 -9.58
N SER A 672 11.66 -38.53 -10.05
CA SER A 672 10.79 -39.41 -9.25
C SER A 672 11.46 -40.68 -8.73
N ASP A 673 12.52 -41.15 -9.41
CA ASP A 673 13.27 -42.35 -9.08
C ASP A 673 14.72 -42.08 -8.63
N LEU A 674 15.04 -40.77 -8.37
CA LEU A 674 16.34 -40.38 -7.82
C LEU A 674 16.39 -40.64 -6.32
N GLU A 675 17.32 -41.46 -5.86
CA GLU A 675 17.48 -41.82 -4.46
C GLU A 675 18.47 -40.88 -3.73
N GLU A 676 19.51 -40.44 -4.42
CA GLU A 676 20.58 -39.58 -3.85
C GLU A 676 21.07 -38.56 -4.90
N ILE A 677 21.37 -37.35 -4.44
CA ILE A 677 21.96 -36.28 -5.28
C ILE A 677 23.46 -36.57 -5.38
N VAL A 678 23.93 -36.72 -6.61
CA VAL A 678 25.38 -36.92 -6.86
C VAL A 678 26.16 -35.61 -6.65
N SER A 679 27.43 -35.75 -6.24
CA SER A 679 28.26 -34.57 -6.03
C SER A 679 28.53 -33.84 -7.35
N VAL A 680 28.70 -32.52 -7.25
CA VAL A 680 28.94 -31.61 -8.43
C VAL A 680 30.14 -32.06 -9.26
N ASP A 681 31.18 -32.65 -8.62
CA ASP A 681 32.37 -33.11 -9.34
C ASP A 681 32.09 -34.23 -10.36
N LYS A 682 31.05 -35.02 -10.11
CA LYS A 682 30.60 -36.11 -10.99
C LYS A 682 29.62 -35.66 -12.08
N MET A 683 29.21 -34.39 -12.06
CA MET A 683 28.30 -33.83 -13.06
C MET A 683 29.04 -33.47 -14.32
N GLY A 684 28.34 -33.62 -15.46
CA GLY A 684 28.88 -33.25 -16.76
C GLY A 684 28.96 -31.73 -16.96
N PRO A 685 29.63 -31.26 -18.02
CA PRO A 685 29.72 -29.85 -18.32
C PRO A 685 28.39 -29.11 -18.47
N LEU A 686 27.38 -29.73 -19.11
CA LEU A 686 26.03 -29.12 -19.27
C LEU A 686 25.25 -29.03 -17.95
N ASP A 687 25.39 -30.01 -17.07
CA ASP A 687 24.76 -29.99 -15.75
C ASP A 687 25.39 -28.89 -14.88
N LYS A 688 26.71 -28.73 -14.95
CA LYS A 688 27.45 -27.65 -14.28
C LYS A 688 27.06 -26.27 -14.82
N TRP A 689 26.91 -26.16 -16.16
CA TRP A 689 26.48 -24.92 -16.81
C TRP A 689 25.10 -24.47 -16.30
N VAL A 690 24.09 -25.36 -16.31
CA VAL A 690 22.75 -24.97 -15.89
C VAL A 690 22.69 -24.64 -14.40
N LEU A 691 23.47 -25.33 -13.55
CA LEU A 691 23.55 -25.05 -12.12
C LEU A 691 24.22 -23.70 -11.84
N SER A 692 25.34 -23.40 -12.53
CA SER A 692 26.01 -22.10 -12.44
C SER A 692 25.08 -20.96 -12.85
N LYS A 693 24.34 -21.13 -13.95
CA LYS A 693 23.35 -20.17 -14.42
C LYS A 693 22.18 -20.01 -13.46
N ALA A 694 21.64 -21.14 -12.96
CA ALA A 694 20.59 -21.13 -11.95
C ALA A 694 21.03 -20.37 -10.69
N LYS A 695 22.22 -20.68 -10.16
CA LYS A 695 22.77 -20.00 -8.99
C LYS A 695 22.79 -18.48 -9.18
N LYS A 696 23.35 -18.01 -10.28
CA LYS A 696 23.41 -16.58 -10.59
C LYS A 696 22.03 -15.95 -10.66
N VAL A 697 21.09 -16.57 -11.38
CA VAL A 697 19.73 -16.05 -11.53
C VAL A 697 18.97 -16.03 -10.21
N PHE A 698 19.06 -17.12 -9.43
CA PHE A 698 18.37 -17.17 -8.13
C PHE A 698 18.98 -16.24 -7.09
N ASP A 699 20.28 -15.98 -7.11
CA ASP A 699 20.92 -14.97 -6.26
C ASP A 699 20.43 -13.56 -6.62
N GLU A 700 20.28 -13.26 -7.93
CA GLU A 700 19.71 -11.99 -8.38
C GLU A 700 18.22 -11.84 -8.03
N ILE A 701 17.44 -12.94 -8.03
CA ILE A 701 16.04 -12.97 -7.58
C ILE A 701 15.99 -12.69 -6.08
N GLU A 702 16.81 -13.36 -5.30
CA GLU A 702 16.89 -13.20 -3.87
C GLU A 702 17.26 -11.75 -3.48
N ALA A 703 18.25 -11.17 -4.16
CA ALA A 703 18.62 -9.77 -3.95
C ALA A 703 17.45 -8.81 -4.27
N ALA A 704 16.69 -9.07 -5.34
CA ALA A 704 15.51 -8.30 -5.69
C ALA A 704 14.40 -8.45 -4.62
N PHE A 705 14.20 -9.64 -4.08
CA PHE A 705 13.21 -9.88 -3.03
C PHE A 705 13.58 -9.21 -1.70
N TYR A 706 14.87 -9.16 -1.33
CA TYR A 706 15.33 -8.38 -0.19
C TYR A 706 15.15 -6.86 -0.37
N ALA A 707 15.20 -6.39 -1.61
CA ALA A 707 14.87 -5.01 -1.96
C ALA A 707 13.34 -4.79 -2.11
N TYR A 708 12.55 -5.82 -1.89
CA TYR A 708 11.09 -5.85 -2.14
C TYR A 708 10.70 -5.56 -3.59
N GLU A 709 11.59 -5.76 -4.56
CA GLU A 709 11.37 -5.64 -6.01
C GLU A 709 10.90 -6.99 -6.61
N PHE A 710 9.78 -7.52 -6.11
CA PHE A 710 9.31 -8.86 -6.48
C PHE A 710 9.10 -9.04 -7.99
N SER A 711 8.56 -8.05 -8.66
CA SER A 711 8.33 -8.08 -10.12
C SER A 711 9.62 -8.25 -10.93
N LYS A 712 10.69 -7.61 -10.49
CA LYS A 712 12.02 -7.73 -11.10
C LYS A 712 12.58 -9.14 -10.95
N GLY A 713 12.45 -9.71 -9.75
CA GLY A 713 12.84 -11.10 -9.47
C GLY A 713 12.05 -12.11 -10.30
N LEU A 714 10.72 -11.98 -10.33
CA LEU A 714 9.85 -12.89 -11.08
C LEU A 714 10.03 -12.82 -12.61
N ASN A 715 10.35 -11.64 -13.16
CA ASN A 715 10.70 -11.53 -14.58
C ASN A 715 11.98 -12.28 -14.91
N LYS A 716 13.00 -12.22 -14.03
CA LYS A 716 14.21 -13.02 -14.17
C LYS A 716 13.93 -14.52 -14.09
N LEU A 717 13.10 -14.93 -13.13
CA LEU A 717 12.66 -16.32 -13.01
C LEU A 717 11.95 -16.80 -14.27
N ASN A 718 10.96 -16.05 -14.75
CA ASN A 718 10.23 -16.42 -15.98
C ASN A 718 11.18 -16.59 -17.17
N ASN A 719 12.15 -15.67 -17.35
CA ASN A 719 13.13 -15.80 -18.42
C ASN A 719 13.97 -17.07 -18.27
N PHE A 720 14.51 -17.34 -17.10
CA PHE A 720 15.28 -18.55 -16.82
C PHE A 720 14.47 -19.82 -17.09
N LEU A 721 13.24 -19.91 -16.57
CA LEU A 721 12.38 -21.09 -16.75
C LEU A 721 12.02 -21.36 -18.21
N VAL A 722 11.81 -20.31 -19.01
CA VAL A 722 11.37 -20.44 -20.40
C VAL A 722 12.56 -20.63 -21.36
N VAL A 723 13.59 -19.80 -21.24
CA VAL A 723 14.70 -19.75 -22.19
C VAL A 723 15.77 -20.79 -21.82
N ASP A 724 16.34 -20.66 -20.63
CA ASP A 724 17.52 -21.47 -20.28
C ASP A 724 17.13 -22.88 -19.84
N LEU A 725 16.14 -23.00 -18.97
CA LEU A 725 15.78 -24.31 -18.40
C LEU A 725 14.93 -25.12 -19.39
N SER A 726 13.69 -24.67 -19.68
CA SER A 726 12.79 -25.47 -20.54
C SER A 726 13.18 -25.43 -22.00
N GLY A 727 13.64 -24.27 -22.51
CA GLY A 727 13.98 -24.08 -23.92
C GLY A 727 15.28 -24.77 -24.33
N ILE A 728 16.19 -24.99 -23.40
CA ILE A 728 17.49 -25.60 -23.69
C ILE A 728 17.72 -26.86 -22.85
N TYR A 729 17.97 -26.72 -21.55
CA TYR A 729 18.51 -27.79 -20.73
C TYR A 729 17.60 -29.01 -20.63
N LEU A 730 16.29 -28.79 -20.33
CA LEU A 730 15.35 -29.90 -20.19
C LEU A 730 15.13 -30.65 -21.51
N ASP A 731 15.24 -29.96 -22.67
CA ASP A 731 15.14 -30.58 -23.98
C ASP A 731 16.36 -31.44 -24.33
N VAL A 732 17.54 -30.92 -24.04
CA VAL A 732 18.83 -31.57 -24.26
C VAL A 732 18.97 -32.84 -23.42
N CYS A 733 18.49 -32.86 -22.19
CA CYS A 733 18.63 -34.01 -21.30
C CYS A 733 17.69 -35.20 -21.58
N LYS A 734 16.70 -35.07 -22.48
CA LYS A 734 15.66 -36.09 -22.67
C LYS A 734 16.22 -37.46 -23.09
N ASP A 735 17.24 -37.49 -23.96
CA ASP A 735 17.80 -38.75 -24.42
C ASP A 735 18.44 -39.53 -23.28
N ARG A 736 19.33 -38.89 -22.49
CA ARG A 736 19.97 -39.51 -21.35
C ARG A 736 18.99 -39.87 -20.23
N LEU A 737 17.99 -39.06 -19.97
CA LEU A 737 16.96 -39.35 -18.95
C LEU A 737 16.12 -40.55 -19.27
N TYR A 738 15.81 -40.78 -20.54
CA TYR A 738 14.86 -41.83 -20.95
C TYR A 738 15.51 -43.09 -21.49
N CYS A 739 16.71 -42.97 -22.08
CA CYS A 739 17.35 -44.08 -22.80
C CYS A 739 18.55 -44.70 -22.05
N ASP A 740 19.17 -44.01 -21.11
CA ASP A 740 20.27 -44.56 -20.33
C ASP A 740 19.79 -45.49 -19.20
N ASP A 741 20.71 -46.27 -18.63
CA ASP A 741 20.44 -47.12 -17.49
C ASP A 741 20.04 -46.29 -16.25
N LYS A 742 19.19 -46.85 -15.41
CA LYS A 742 18.74 -46.16 -14.18
C LYS A 742 19.88 -45.71 -13.28
N LYS A 743 21.01 -46.39 -13.28
CA LYS A 743 22.22 -46.11 -12.49
C LYS A 743 23.32 -45.37 -13.26
N ASP A 744 23.06 -45.02 -14.51
CA ASP A 744 24.04 -44.29 -15.32
C ASP A 744 24.37 -42.94 -14.72
N ILE A 745 25.66 -42.60 -14.65
CA ILE A 745 26.15 -41.40 -13.99
C ILE A 745 25.68 -40.13 -14.68
N HIS A 746 25.57 -40.10 -16.02
CA HIS A 746 25.07 -38.96 -16.76
C HIS A 746 23.58 -38.69 -16.50
N ARG A 747 22.80 -39.80 -16.42
CA ARG A 747 21.38 -39.68 -16.02
C ARG A 747 21.20 -39.15 -14.61
N LEU A 748 21.93 -39.76 -13.63
CA LEU A 748 21.89 -39.34 -12.23
C LEU A 748 22.38 -37.92 -12.03
N ALA A 749 23.38 -37.50 -12.78
CA ALA A 749 23.91 -36.12 -12.76
C ALA A 749 22.84 -35.12 -13.21
N SER A 750 22.19 -35.40 -14.35
CA SER A 750 21.11 -34.51 -14.85
C SER A 750 19.89 -34.47 -13.91
N GLN A 751 19.50 -35.64 -13.35
CA GLN A 751 18.44 -35.67 -12.33
C GLN A 751 18.83 -34.90 -11.07
N SER A 752 20.08 -34.96 -10.65
CA SER A 752 20.58 -34.21 -9.48
C SER A 752 20.56 -32.70 -9.72
N ALA A 753 20.98 -32.25 -10.89
CA ALA A 753 20.87 -30.83 -11.27
C ALA A 753 19.41 -30.37 -11.28
N MET A 754 18.50 -31.18 -11.84
CA MET A 754 17.06 -30.91 -11.84
C MET A 754 16.48 -30.90 -10.41
N ALA A 755 16.91 -31.79 -9.53
CA ALA A 755 16.46 -31.84 -8.14
C ALA A 755 16.89 -30.58 -7.37
N LEU A 756 18.14 -30.14 -7.53
CA LEU A 756 18.65 -28.92 -6.90
C LEU A 756 17.88 -27.68 -7.37
N ILE A 757 17.62 -27.56 -8.68
CA ILE A 757 16.82 -26.47 -9.26
C ILE A 757 15.36 -26.53 -8.76
N ALA A 758 14.75 -27.73 -8.69
CA ALA A 758 13.40 -27.89 -8.17
C ALA A 758 13.28 -27.45 -6.71
N LYS A 759 14.22 -27.88 -5.86
CA LYS A 759 14.28 -27.45 -4.44
C LYS A 759 14.38 -25.93 -4.32
N LYS A 760 15.27 -25.30 -5.11
CA LYS A 760 15.42 -23.85 -5.10
C LYS A 760 14.18 -23.13 -5.60
N LEU A 761 13.53 -23.65 -6.65
CA LEU A 761 12.26 -23.10 -7.17
C LEU A 761 11.15 -23.16 -6.11
N ILE A 762 10.99 -24.28 -5.41
CA ILE A 762 10.03 -24.44 -4.31
C ILE A 762 10.29 -23.39 -3.23
N SER A 763 11.52 -23.31 -2.73
CA SER A 763 11.93 -22.38 -1.69
C SER A 763 11.68 -20.90 -2.09
N THR A 764 11.99 -20.55 -3.35
CA THR A 764 11.85 -19.18 -3.87
C THR A 764 10.39 -18.78 -4.08
N MET A 765 9.54 -19.72 -4.53
CA MET A 765 8.14 -19.45 -4.83
C MET A 765 7.19 -19.63 -3.64
N ALA A 766 7.61 -20.28 -2.57
CA ALA A 766 6.81 -20.53 -1.37
C ALA A 766 6.14 -19.26 -0.78
N PRO A 767 6.79 -18.08 -0.72
CA PRO A 767 6.15 -16.86 -0.23
C PRO A 767 4.97 -16.38 -1.09
N ILE A 768 5.02 -16.64 -2.39
CA ILE A 768 4.07 -16.10 -3.38
C ILE A 768 2.99 -17.13 -3.72
N LEU A 769 3.41 -18.34 -4.11
CA LEU A 769 2.56 -19.47 -4.51
C LEU A 769 2.58 -20.57 -3.44
N THR A 770 2.23 -20.19 -2.21
CA THR A 770 2.35 -21.06 -1.03
C THR A 770 1.53 -22.35 -1.19
N TYR A 771 0.28 -22.22 -1.68
CA TYR A 771 -0.61 -23.36 -1.92
C TYR A 771 -0.02 -24.32 -2.97
N THR A 772 0.41 -23.79 -4.12
CA THR A 772 0.97 -24.63 -5.20
C THR A 772 2.26 -25.32 -4.78
N MET A 773 3.11 -24.66 -3.99
CA MET A 773 4.34 -25.28 -3.49
C MET A 773 4.05 -26.34 -2.43
N ASP A 774 3.04 -26.13 -1.59
CA ASP A 774 2.57 -27.12 -0.62
C ASP A 774 1.94 -28.36 -1.33
N GLU A 775 1.04 -28.11 -2.29
CA GLU A 775 0.48 -29.17 -3.15
C GLU A 775 1.59 -29.96 -3.87
N LEU A 776 2.60 -29.25 -4.38
CA LEU A 776 3.73 -29.91 -5.07
C LEU A 776 4.49 -30.85 -4.14
N LEU A 777 4.71 -30.47 -2.88
CA LEU A 777 5.38 -31.32 -1.90
C LEU A 777 4.59 -32.59 -1.57
N GLU A 778 3.26 -32.57 -1.60
CA GLU A 778 2.44 -33.77 -1.42
C GLU A 778 2.78 -34.88 -2.41
N PHE A 779 3.10 -34.51 -3.66
CA PHE A 779 3.42 -35.42 -4.76
C PHE A 779 4.92 -35.55 -5.03
N ALA A 780 5.76 -34.81 -4.30
CA ALA A 780 7.19 -34.81 -4.51
C ALA A 780 7.83 -36.12 -4.01
N PRO A 781 8.89 -36.63 -4.69
CA PRO A 781 9.71 -37.69 -4.15
C PRO A 781 10.48 -37.23 -2.91
N GLU A 782 10.88 -38.16 -2.04
CA GLU A 782 11.51 -37.86 -0.76
C GLU A 782 12.78 -36.98 -0.90
N ILE A 783 13.50 -37.14 -2.00
CA ILE A 783 14.70 -36.36 -2.30
C ILE A 783 14.41 -34.82 -2.38
N LEU A 784 13.20 -34.45 -2.68
CA LEU A 784 12.78 -33.04 -2.75
C LEU A 784 12.13 -32.51 -1.46
N LYS A 785 11.60 -33.40 -0.62
CA LYS A 785 10.87 -33.05 0.62
C LYS A 785 11.78 -32.61 1.76
N ASP A 786 13.05 -33.01 1.80
CA ASP A 786 13.99 -32.77 2.92
C ASP A 786 13.42 -33.14 4.30
N CYS A 787 12.67 -34.24 4.37
CA CYS A 787 11.94 -34.69 5.57
C CYS A 787 10.89 -33.69 6.09
N CYS A 788 10.37 -32.81 5.24
CA CYS A 788 9.31 -31.87 5.58
C CYS A 788 7.93 -32.49 5.37
N ASP A 789 7.01 -32.26 6.30
CA ASP A 789 5.61 -32.69 6.18
C ASP A 789 4.80 -31.79 5.26
N ASP A 790 5.08 -30.50 5.30
CA ASP A 790 4.46 -29.46 4.47
C ASP A 790 5.44 -28.33 4.13
N ILE A 791 4.96 -27.35 3.37
CA ILE A 791 5.77 -26.21 2.92
C ILE A 791 6.30 -25.36 4.08
N PHE A 792 5.63 -25.31 5.22
CA PHE A 792 6.03 -24.47 6.36
C PHE A 792 7.20 -25.05 7.16
N ASP A 793 7.55 -26.32 6.93
CA ASP A 793 8.78 -26.93 7.45
C ASP A 793 9.97 -26.72 6.49
N TYR A 794 9.69 -26.33 5.25
CA TYR A 794 10.69 -26.23 4.20
C TYR A 794 11.71 -25.13 4.49
N LYS A 795 12.98 -25.46 4.30
CA LYS A 795 14.08 -24.54 4.61
C LYS A 795 14.55 -23.80 3.38
N LYS A 796 15.21 -22.69 3.60
CA LYS A 796 15.91 -21.95 2.54
C LYS A 796 16.90 -22.90 1.85
N VAL A 797 16.83 -22.97 0.52
CA VAL A 797 17.74 -23.75 -0.32
C VAL A 797 18.79 -22.85 -0.91
N VAL A 798 20.04 -23.21 -0.73
CA VAL A 798 21.19 -22.53 -1.35
C VAL A 798 21.78 -23.48 -2.39
N LEU A 799 21.88 -23.02 -3.64
CA LEU A 799 22.53 -23.78 -4.70
C LEU A 799 24.05 -23.80 -4.49
N PRO A 800 24.71 -24.91 -4.84
CA PRO A 800 26.16 -24.99 -4.73
C PRO A 800 26.84 -24.01 -5.69
N GLU A 801 28.04 -23.55 -5.30
CA GLU A 801 28.92 -22.83 -6.20
C GLU A 801 29.47 -23.81 -7.23
N VAL A 802 29.31 -23.49 -8.51
CA VAL A 802 29.72 -24.32 -9.63
C VAL A 802 30.43 -23.48 -10.66
N GLU A 803 31.71 -23.80 -10.93
CA GLU A 803 32.42 -23.20 -12.04
C GLU A 803 32.07 -23.94 -13.34
N SER A 804 31.51 -23.20 -14.31
CA SER A 804 31.30 -23.73 -15.66
C SER A 804 32.51 -23.44 -16.54
N ALA A 805 33.06 -24.49 -17.09
CA ALA A 805 34.16 -24.39 -18.08
C ALA A 805 33.66 -24.08 -19.51
N ILE A 806 32.34 -23.97 -19.67
CA ILE A 806 31.70 -23.76 -20.98
C ILE A 806 31.67 -22.28 -21.34
N ASP A 807 32.12 -21.93 -22.54
CA ASP A 807 31.80 -20.62 -23.13
C ASP A 807 30.37 -20.65 -23.69
N GLU A 808 29.45 -20.07 -22.91
CA GLU A 808 28.04 -20.02 -23.25
C GLU A 808 27.78 -19.33 -24.61
N THR A 809 28.56 -18.33 -24.93
CA THR A 809 28.40 -17.54 -26.17
C THR A 809 28.60 -18.40 -27.39
N VAL A 810 29.70 -19.22 -27.41
CA VAL A 810 30.00 -20.13 -28.52
C VAL A 810 28.93 -21.21 -28.63
N LEU A 811 28.53 -21.83 -27.51
CA LEU A 811 27.52 -22.88 -27.51
C LEU A 811 26.17 -22.40 -28.04
N LEU A 812 25.68 -21.27 -27.55
CA LEU A 812 24.38 -20.70 -27.97
C LEU A 812 24.41 -20.26 -29.43
N SER A 813 25.47 -19.57 -29.86
CA SER A 813 25.63 -19.16 -31.26
C SER A 813 25.69 -20.36 -32.21
N ALA A 814 26.39 -21.44 -31.84
CA ALA A 814 26.44 -22.66 -32.61
C ALA A 814 25.05 -23.34 -32.71
N LYS A 815 24.31 -23.38 -31.61
CA LYS A 815 22.95 -23.94 -31.58
C LYS A 815 21.97 -23.11 -32.45
N GLU A 816 22.08 -21.79 -32.41
CA GLU A 816 21.28 -20.88 -33.24
C GLU A 816 21.54 -21.10 -34.73
N LYS A 817 22.83 -21.08 -35.14
CA LYS A 817 23.21 -21.31 -36.52
C LYS A 817 22.84 -22.70 -37.02
N PHE A 818 23.00 -23.74 -36.21
CA PHE A 818 22.52 -25.07 -36.54
C PHE A 818 21.01 -25.11 -36.69
N SER A 819 20.25 -24.35 -35.84
CA SER A 819 18.78 -24.29 -35.94
C SER A 819 18.31 -23.70 -37.28
N GLU A 820 19.01 -22.68 -37.81
CA GLU A 820 18.72 -22.12 -39.12
C GLU A 820 18.87 -23.20 -40.23
N ILE A 821 19.96 -23.98 -40.21
CA ILE A 821 20.21 -25.09 -41.16
C ILE A 821 19.15 -26.21 -41.01
N LYS A 822 18.90 -26.64 -39.78
CA LYS A 822 17.88 -27.65 -39.46
C LYS A 822 16.52 -27.27 -40.02
N ASP A 823 16.10 -26.01 -39.87
CA ASP A 823 14.80 -25.51 -40.33
C ASP A 823 14.72 -25.49 -41.85
N SER A 824 15.82 -25.16 -42.55
CA SER A 824 15.89 -25.26 -44.04
C SER A 824 15.79 -26.70 -44.50
N LEU A 825 16.59 -27.61 -43.92
CA LEU A 825 16.58 -29.03 -44.29
C LEU A 825 15.22 -29.70 -44.00
N SER A 826 14.55 -29.28 -42.95
CA SER A 826 13.19 -29.77 -42.59
C SER A 826 12.13 -29.28 -43.58
N LYS A 827 12.20 -27.98 -43.98
CA LYS A 827 11.26 -27.37 -44.99
C LYS A 827 11.44 -28.02 -46.35
N GLU A 828 12.68 -28.31 -46.74
CA GLU A 828 13.03 -29.00 -48.01
C GLU A 828 12.77 -30.49 -47.96
N LYS A 829 12.33 -31.04 -46.84
CA LYS A 829 12.09 -32.47 -46.58
C LYS A 829 13.32 -33.35 -46.78
N VAL A 830 14.50 -32.82 -46.65
CA VAL A 830 15.78 -33.56 -46.70
C VAL A 830 15.94 -34.47 -45.48
N ILE A 831 15.42 -34.00 -44.32
CA ILE A 831 15.38 -34.80 -43.09
C ILE A 831 13.96 -34.83 -42.49
N LYS A 832 13.66 -35.90 -41.78
CA LYS A 832 12.44 -36.04 -40.98
C LYS A 832 12.69 -35.77 -39.48
N SER A 833 13.93 -35.92 -39.06
CA SER A 833 14.38 -35.71 -37.67
C SER A 833 15.81 -35.21 -37.65
N THR A 834 16.16 -34.36 -36.69
CA THR A 834 17.56 -33.93 -36.46
C THR A 834 18.48 -35.11 -36.12
N LEU A 835 17.94 -36.19 -35.57
CA LEU A 835 18.68 -37.43 -35.31
C LEU A 835 19.24 -38.10 -36.57
N GLU A 836 18.79 -37.72 -37.78
CA GLU A 836 19.39 -38.15 -39.03
C GLU A 836 20.71 -37.45 -39.38
N LEU A 837 21.15 -36.50 -38.55
CA LEU A 837 22.31 -35.65 -38.80
C LEU A 837 23.49 -36.03 -37.91
N ILE A 838 24.70 -35.76 -38.46
CA ILE A 838 26.00 -35.71 -37.77
C ILE A 838 26.60 -34.33 -37.96
N ILE A 839 27.23 -33.81 -36.94
CA ILE A 839 27.92 -32.52 -37.01
C ILE A 839 29.42 -32.75 -36.87
N TYR A 840 30.18 -32.26 -37.83
CA TYR A 840 31.61 -32.11 -37.70
C TYR A 840 31.92 -30.73 -37.16
N THR A 841 32.89 -30.66 -36.23
CA THR A 841 33.44 -29.36 -35.80
C THR A 841 34.88 -29.51 -35.35
N ASN A 842 35.65 -28.40 -35.47
CA ASN A 842 36.97 -28.26 -34.90
C ASN A 842 36.96 -27.30 -33.68
N SER A 843 35.79 -26.92 -33.19
CA SER A 843 35.63 -26.08 -31.96
C SER A 843 35.98 -26.91 -30.73
N GLN A 844 37.02 -26.44 -30.01
CA GLN A 844 37.42 -27.10 -28.75
C GLN A 844 36.36 -26.94 -27.66
N GLU A 845 35.60 -25.85 -27.70
CA GLU A 845 34.49 -25.56 -26.76
C GLU A 845 33.39 -26.60 -26.88
N ILE A 846 33.03 -27.01 -28.11
CA ILE A 846 32.02 -28.06 -28.35
C ILE A 846 32.64 -29.45 -28.05
N LEU A 847 33.89 -29.68 -28.42
CA LEU A 847 34.55 -30.96 -28.19
C LEU A 847 34.96 -31.16 -26.72
N ALA A 848 34.96 -30.10 -25.89
CA ALA A 848 35.11 -30.20 -24.44
C ALA A 848 33.86 -30.78 -23.74
N LEU A 849 32.70 -30.74 -24.40
CA LEU A 849 31.59 -31.60 -24.04
C LEU A 849 31.97 -33.04 -24.42
N ASP A 850 31.59 -34.02 -23.66
CA ASP A 850 31.77 -35.40 -24.04
C ASP A 850 30.92 -35.75 -25.30
N GLU A 851 31.13 -36.92 -25.89
CA GLU A 851 30.43 -37.33 -27.12
C GLU A 851 28.87 -37.36 -26.90
N VAL A 852 28.41 -37.71 -25.70
CA VAL A 852 27.02 -37.80 -25.39
C VAL A 852 26.45 -36.38 -25.26
N GLU A 853 27.07 -35.53 -24.44
CA GLU A 853 26.58 -34.15 -24.21
C GLU A 853 26.63 -33.26 -25.47
N SER A 854 27.67 -33.39 -26.29
CA SER A 854 27.75 -32.64 -27.56
C SER A 854 26.69 -33.08 -28.58
N SER A 855 26.38 -34.36 -28.67
CA SER A 855 25.30 -34.86 -29.53
C SER A 855 23.92 -34.44 -29.00
N ASP A 856 23.73 -34.48 -27.68
CA ASP A 856 22.50 -34.05 -27.02
C ASP A 856 22.30 -32.53 -27.17
N TRP A 857 23.38 -31.70 -27.07
CA TRP A 857 23.31 -30.26 -27.26
C TRP A 857 22.63 -29.86 -28.57
N PHE A 858 23.01 -30.53 -29.66
CA PHE A 858 22.41 -30.29 -30.97
C PHE A 858 21.22 -31.17 -31.30
N LEU A 859 20.87 -32.14 -30.45
CA LEU A 859 19.83 -33.14 -30.67
C LEU A 859 20.10 -33.93 -31.97
N VAL A 860 21.34 -34.37 -32.19
CA VAL A 860 21.82 -35.14 -33.37
C VAL A 860 22.31 -36.53 -32.97
N SER A 861 22.61 -37.39 -33.95
CA SER A 861 23.11 -38.72 -33.65
C SER A 861 24.53 -38.73 -33.14
N SER A 862 25.39 -37.85 -33.64
CA SER A 862 26.74 -37.67 -33.12
C SER A 862 27.37 -36.31 -33.50
N VAL A 863 28.33 -35.86 -32.71
CA VAL A 863 29.22 -34.75 -33.03
C VAL A 863 30.65 -35.30 -33.08
N THR A 864 31.43 -34.94 -34.11
CA THR A 864 32.75 -35.50 -34.35
C THR A 864 33.78 -34.46 -34.80
N ASN A 865 35.03 -34.70 -34.51
CA ASN A 865 36.17 -33.93 -35.05
C ASN A 865 36.72 -34.50 -36.35
N ASN A 866 36.11 -35.55 -36.91
CA ASN A 866 36.48 -36.16 -38.16
C ASN A 866 35.52 -35.80 -39.28
N LYS A 867 35.99 -35.25 -40.40
CA LYS A 867 35.16 -34.93 -41.56
C LYS A 867 34.63 -36.22 -42.16
N GLN A 868 33.32 -36.13 -42.55
CA GLN A 868 32.66 -37.28 -43.18
C GLN A 868 32.93 -37.30 -44.69
N ASN A 869 32.91 -38.52 -45.28
CA ASN A 869 33.08 -38.73 -46.74
C ASN A 869 31.72 -38.68 -47.48
N SER A 870 30.82 -37.77 -47.06
CA SER A 870 29.46 -37.61 -47.63
C SER A 870 29.22 -36.13 -47.96
N ASP A 871 28.15 -35.85 -48.69
CA ASP A 871 27.81 -34.49 -49.05
C ASP A 871 27.48 -33.63 -47.83
N ILE A 872 28.00 -32.40 -47.83
CA ILE A 872 27.73 -31.42 -46.79
C ILE A 872 26.33 -30.85 -47.03
N LEU A 873 25.42 -31.04 -46.06
CA LEU A 873 24.05 -30.53 -46.11
C LEU A 873 23.92 -29.07 -45.69
N GLY A 874 24.90 -28.55 -44.95
CA GLY A 874 24.99 -27.18 -44.51
C GLY A 874 26.32 -26.95 -43.77
N SER A 875 26.74 -25.69 -43.67
CA SER A 875 27.94 -25.32 -42.93
C SER A 875 27.82 -23.91 -42.36
N PHE A 876 28.50 -23.65 -41.29
CA PHE A 876 28.64 -22.34 -40.68
C PHE A 876 29.98 -22.22 -39.91
N GLN A 877 30.33 -21.01 -39.51
CA GLN A 877 31.48 -20.74 -38.68
C GLN A 877 31.12 -19.91 -37.45
N ILE A 878 31.78 -20.23 -36.34
CA ILE A 878 31.73 -19.40 -35.11
C ILE A 878 33.20 -19.17 -34.70
N ASP A 879 33.58 -17.93 -34.57
CA ASP A 879 34.92 -17.48 -34.16
C ASP A 879 36.04 -18.19 -34.93
N GLY A 880 35.88 -18.37 -36.26
CA GLY A 880 36.83 -19.03 -37.15
C GLY A 880 36.90 -20.57 -37.01
N LYS A 881 36.00 -21.16 -36.25
CA LYS A 881 35.81 -22.63 -36.13
C LYS A 881 34.73 -23.09 -37.08
N ASP A 882 35.02 -24.21 -37.78
CA ASP A 882 34.17 -24.79 -38.79
C ASP A 882 33.11 -25.73 -38.15
N PHE A 883 31.90 -25.68 -38.67
CA PHE A 883 30.82 -26.62 -38.43
C PHE A 883 30.26 -27.09 -39.79
N GLU A 884 30.24 -28.41 -40.01
CA GLU A 884 29.70 -29.00 -41.22
C GLU A 884 28.63 -30.05 -40.82
N VAL A 885 27.50 -30.00 -41.46
CA VAL A 885 26.34 -30.88 -41.16
C VAL A 885 26.23 -31.92 -42.23
N TYR A 886 26.22 -33.17 -41.82
CA TYR A 886 26.15 -34.35 -42.70
C TYR A 886 24.91 -35.21 -42.36
N LYS A 887 24.48 -36.06 -43.33
CA LYS A 887 23.49 -37.09 -43.07
C LYS A 887 24.19 -38.32 -42.43
N ALA A 888 23.57 -38.88 -41.41
CA ALA A 888 24.09 -40.09 -40.76
C ALA A 888 24.03 -41.29 -41.72
N SER A 889 25.16 -42.05 -41.81
CA SER A 889 25.26 -43.24 -42.65
C SER A 889 24.86 -44.53 -41.93
N ALA A 890 24.77 -44.49 -40.57
CA ALA A 890 24.37 -45.63 -39.80
C ALA A 890 22.84 -45.84 -39.77
N HIS A 891 22.37 -46.96 -39.28
CA HIS A 891 20.98 -47.28 -39.19
C HIS A 891 20.31 -46.73 -37.91
N LYS A 892 19.00 -46.52 -37.98
CA LYS A 892 18.21 -46.00 -36.83
C LYS A 892 18.08 -47.11 -35.79
N CYS A 893 18.49 -46.79 -34.56
CA CYS A 893 18.23 -47.64 -33.41
C CYS A 893 16.69 -47.63 -33.07
N PRO A 894 16.03 -48.77 -32.96
CA PRO A 894 14.59 -48.82 -32.67
C PRO A 894 14.19 -48.38 -31.25
N ARG A 895 15.17 -48.30 -30.30
CA ARG A 895 14.93 -47.87 -28.93
C ARG A 895 15.17 -46.37 -28.72
N CYS A 896 16.39 -45.87 -28.99
CA CYS A 896 16.73 -44.44 -28.75
C CYS A 896 16.54 -43.52 -29.96
N TRP A 897 16.26 -44.11 -31.14
CA TRP A 897 16.04 -43.43 -32.40
C TRP A 897 17.23 -42.70 -33.00
N LYS A 898 18.38 -42.67 -32.34
CA LYS A 898 19.64 -42.18 -32.94
C LYS A 898 20.09 -43.11 -34.10
N PHE A 899 20.68 -42.52 -35.12
CA PHE A 899 21.25 -43.29 -36.27
C PHE A 899 22.68 -43.72 -35.94
N THR A 900 22.81 -44.71 -35.07
CA THR A 900 24.06 -45.22 -34.56
C THR A 900 24.12 -46.76 -34.54
N ALA A 901 23.08 -47.45 -35.05
CA ALA A 901 23.03 -48.90 -35.13
C ALA A 901 23.83 -49.44 -36.33
N VAL A 902 24.50 -50.59 -36.14
CA VAL A 902 25.34 -51.21 -37.18
C VAL A 902 24.56 -51.82 -38.32
N LYS A 903 23.30 -52.28 -38.03
CA LYS A 903 22.43 -52.90 -39.01
C LYS A 903 20.96 -52.35 -38.82
N GLU A 904 20.19 -52.46 -39.85
CA GLU A 904 18.78 -52.13 -39.81
C GLU A 904 18.04 -52.99 -38.79
N GLU A 905 17.09 -52.42 -38.05
CA GLU A 905 16.31 -53.00 -36.98
C GLU A 905 17.12 -53.60 -35.81
N THR A 906 18.39 -53.25 -35.66
CA THR A 906 19.20 -53.63 -34.49
C THR A 906 19.38 -52.47 -33.52
N LEU A 907 19.63 -52.81 -32.25
CA LEU A 907 19.96 -51.85 -31.25
C LEU A 907 21.35 -51.20 -31.50
N CYS A 908 21.59 -50.04 -31.03
CA CYS A 908 22.93 -49.49 -30.94
C CYS A 908 23.67 -50.06 -29.70
N SER A 909 24.99 -49.95 -29.67
CA SER A 909 25.80 -50.51 -28.60
C SER A 909 25.40 -49.99 -27.17
N ARG A 910 24.97 -48.71 -27.07
CA ARG A 910 24.46 -48.17 -25.81
C ARG A 910 23.20 -48.86 -25.38
N CYS A 911 22.22 -48.99 -26.29
CA CYS A 911 20.94 -49.61 -25.94
C CYS A 911 21.01 -51.12 -25.71
N GLU A 912 21.96 -51.83 -26.32
CA GLU A 912 22.26 -53.20 -26.02
C GLU A 912 22.72 -53.35 -24.57
N LYS A 913 23.73 -52.58 -24.13
CA LYS A 913 24.21 -52.58 -22.74
C LYS A 913 23.17 -52.26 -21.70
N VAL A 914 22.23 -51.40 -22.01
CA VAL A 914 21.14 -51.07 -21.09
C VAL A 914 20.12 -52.18 -20.93
N LEU A 915 19.98 -53.07 -21.91
CA LEU A 915 19.01 -54.17 -21.88
C LEU A 915 19.65 -55.54 -21.49
N GLU A 916 20.99 -55.63 -21.45
CA GLU A 916 21.73 -56.72 -20.84
C GLU A 916 21.63 -56.64 -19.30
#